data_f93338a1afd7fb4a73098cafb9baedff
#
_entry.id   f93338a1afd7fb4a73098cafb9baedff
#
_cell.length_a   1.000
_cell.length_b   1.000
_cell.length_c   1.000
_cell.angle_alpha   90.00
_cell.angle_beta   90.00
_cell.angle_gamma   90.00
#
_symmetry.space_group_name_H-M   'P 1'
#
loop_
_entity.id
_entity.type
_entity.pdbx_description
1 polymer ?
#
loop_
_entity_poly.entity_id
_entity_poly.type
_entity_poly.pdbx_seq_one_letter_code
_entity_poly.pdbx_strand_id
1 'polypeptide(L)'
;MKLTKLLTGILACAAIPAFASAATATPKKVGPVSYYGALHTSGSKIIGAKNNQQVMLRGVSLFWSDATGASYYNPTVISWATDNLKIDVFRYAMAIEYYDSNGGTKNAVDAGNSYKGSPEGQLSLIDKMVEAAIENDVYIIIDWHSHRAHLETAIANPFFKTVSEKYKDVPNVIYEIYNEPVSGSGGDWGSIKSYANTIVPTIRTNTQNLIIVGTPNWSQHPEQGARDPIASTNIAYVLHFYASSHSKGTFGGNITNALNAGYPVFISEWGTTNADGDGEPNASATNEWTQFMDQNNIPNCNWSLRQQTSDVDKKSEKSAIFAGDKSLITAAALDAATYTSSGNIIKSYLTKNARSWADSLTKGKNTGSCAFKATTAKQTDGTLTGVLKSGCTYTSSNEKVVSVSGSDLVINNYGFSILKGNDGSESIVTITQVAGQTIANLETLTCNYTGTCTSPTKTGRTLDFDADGINDYLLTTESKTNEGSAFTLTALDPTIIDVKKSTCSSTSCSNSQKGQQVWMLKLKSFGTGRIVATAAATPGYRAMQDTFEITYKKGAQRITNKFKDQKVALGASSTTGLPDTTLMGAPITYTYNGKATSDYLTKNGAGFIAGTQNAIVAVTARAPETETMDSLVMTVTFTIGDANAAVNLAEYNAFLNPEVAIKPTHKIMASSIQAHMNGKTLHFTTKNTGLVNLDIYDALGAKVMQQSDIFSAGSHAINLNSLANGSYTLVIRQGSQKASIRWTNK
;
A
#
# COMPACT_ATOMS: atom_id res chain seq x y z
N MET A 1 33.50 -56.67 8.23
CA MET A 1 33.03 -55.78 7.17
C MET A 1 31.82 -54.99 7.71
N LYS A 2 32.03 -53.80 8.15
CA LYS A 2 30.96 -52.94 8.73
C LYS A 2 30.51 -51.94 7.69
N LEU A 3 29.21 -51.95 7.36
CA LEU A 3 28.55 -50.97 6.52
C LEU A 3 28.20 -49.72 7.37
N THR A 4 28.78 -48.58 7.04
CA THR A 4 28.43 -47.29 7.64
C THR A 4 27.32 -46.65 6.79
N LYS A 5 26.14 -46.44 7.38
CA LYS A 5 25.04 -45.67 6.79
C LYS A 5 25.30 -44.19 7.02
N LEU A 6 25.44 -43.45 5.93
CA LEU A 6 25.48 -42.01 5.91
C LEU A 6 24.02 -41.44 5.96
N LEU A 7 23.66 -40.77 7.02
CA LEU A 7 22.40 -40.01 7.11
C LEU A 7 22.64 -38.64 6.49
N THR A 8 22.08 -38.38 5.33
CA THR A 8 21.99 -37.05 4.74
C THR A 8 20.75 -36.35 5.30
N GLY A 9 20.98 -35.45 6.23
CA GLY A 9 19.94 -34.52 6.69
C GLY A 9 19.67 -33.45 5.62
N ILE A 10 18.46 -33.45 5.08
CA ILE A 10 17.98 -32.36 4.20
C ILE A 10 17.61 -31.19 5.10
N LEU A 11 18.46 -30.18 5.11
CA LEU A 11 18.14 -28.86 5.66
C LEU A 11 17.17 -28.18 4.69
N ALA A 12 15.89 -28.16 5.01
CA ALA A 12 14.94 -27.33 4.30
C ALA A 12 15.24 -25.85 4.63
N CYS A 13 16.04 -25.23 3.79
CA CYS A 13 16.14 -23.78 3.75
C CYS A 13 14.78 -23.26 3.27
N ALA A 14 14.01 -22.63 4.15
CA ALA A 14 12.88 -21.82 3.75
C ALA A 14 13.44 -20.70 2.86
N ALA A 15 13.14 -20.76 1.57
CA ALA A 15 13.47 -19.72 0.63
C ALA A 15 12.68 -18.47 1.04
N ILE A 16 13.39 -17.50 1.59
CA ILE A 16 12.92 -16.13 1.64
C ILE A 16 12.67 -15.74 0.19
N PRO A 17 11.47 -15.25 -0.20
CA PRO A 17 11.25 -14.83 -1.57
C PRO A 17 12.30 -13.76 -1.89
N ALA A 18 13.14 -14.03 -2.88
CA ALA A 18 14.08 -13.06 -3.40
C ALA A 18 13.24 -11.90 -3.94
N PHE A 19 13.27 -10.76 -3.25
CA PHE A 19 12.71 -9.53 -3.76
C PHE A 19 13.38 -9.26 -5.10
N ALA A 20 12.57 -9.23 -6.16
CA ALA A 20 13.05 -8.84 -7.47
C ALA A 20 13.73 -7.46 -7.33
N SER A 21 14.95 -7.34 -7.84
CA SER A 21 15.70 -6.09 -7.85
C SER A 21 14.84 -4.99 -8.47
N ALA A 22 14.71 -3.85 -7.80
CA ALA A 22 14.05 -2.64 -8.34
C ALA A 22 14.73 -2.06 -9.60
N ALA A 23 15.71 -2.71 -10.14
CA ALA A 23 16.66 -2.19 -11.11
C ALA A 23 16.38 -2.57 -12.57
N THR A 24 15.15 -2.86 -12.96
CA THR A 24 14.82 -3.09 -14.38
C THR A 24 14.30 -1.84 -15.09
N ALA A 25 13.80 -0.85 -14.35
CA ALA A 25 13.37 0.42 -14.94
C ALA A 25 14.56 1.23 -15.45
N THR A 26 14.37 1.87 -16.61
CA THR A 26 15.36 2.79 -17.22
C THR A 26 14.71 4.14 -17.48
N PRO A 27 15.45 5.25 -17.42
CA PRO A 27 14.91 6.56 -17.72
C PRO A 27 14.32 6.63 -19.13
N LYS A 28 13.10 7.11 -19.23
CA LYS A 28 12.37 7.30 -20.51
C LYS A 28 12.57 8.70 -21.08
N LYS A 29 13.08 9.63 -20.28
CA LYS A 29 13.35 11.02 -20.62
C LYS A 29 14.57 11.52 -19.85
N VAL A 30 15.12 12.66 -20.26
CA VAL A 30 16.21 13.32 -19.52
C VAL A 30 15.62 14.20 -18.45
N GLY A 31 16.01 13.98 -17.23
CA GLY A 31 15.59 14.73 -16.06
C GLY A 31 16.76 15.14 -15.15
N PRO A 32 16.45 15.61 -13.94
CA PRO A 32 17.47 16.09 -13.00
C PRO A 32 18.44 15.00 -12.53
N VAL A 33 18.03 13.71 -12.48
CA VAL A 33 18.91 12.63 -12.02
C VAL A 33 20.01 12.33 -13.06
N SER A 34 19.66 12.34 -14.36
CA SER A 34 20.68 12.24 -15.42
C SER A 34 21.69 13.38 -15.36
N TYR A 35 21.25 14.57 -14.95
CA TYR A 35 22.08 15.76 -14.86
C TYR A 35 22.93 15.80 -13.58
N TYR A 36 22.33 15.61 -12.40
CA TYR A 36 23.00 15.72 -11.10
C TYR A 36 23.61 14.40 -10.59
N GLY A 37 23.00 13.25 -10.92
CA GLY A 37 23.32 11.94 -10.34
C GLY A 37 22.85 11.79 -8.91
N ALA A 38 23.54 11.01 -8.12
CA ALA A 38 23.31 10.94 -6.68
C ALA A 38 23.58 12.30 -6.02
N LEU A 39 22.80 12.62 -4.98
CA LEU A 39 22.93 13.87 -4.25
C LEU A 39 23.84 13.69 -3.04
N HIS A 40 24.68 14.69 -2.77
CA HIS A 40 25.51 14.72 -1.57
C HIS A 40 25.64 16.14 -1.00
N THR A 41 26.00 16.24 0.27
CA THR A 41 26.16 17.52 0.95
C THR A 41 27.61 17.98 0.90
N SER A 42 27.80 19.29 0.72
CA SER A 42 29.12 19.94 0.80
C SER A 42 28.97 21.30 1.49
N GLY A 43 29.35 21.37 2.76
CA GLY A 43 28.99 22.51 3.60
C GLY A 43 27.49 22.72 3.64
N SER A 44 27.05 23.97 3.47
CA SER A 44 25.63 24.33 3.43
C SER A 44 24.89 24.01 2.10
N LYS A 45 25.51 23.24 1.21
CA LYS A 45 24.97 22.98 -0.13
C LYS A 45 24.65 21.51 -0.33
N ILE A 46 23.58 21.24 -1.08
CA ILE A 46 23.36 19.95 -1.72
C ILE A 46 23.91 20.05 -3.13
N ILE A 47 24.74 19.11 -3.54
CA ILE A 47 25.42 19.10 -4.85
C ILE A 47 25.23 17.75 -5.56
N GLY A 48 25.24 17.77 -6.88
CA GLY A 48 25.15 16.59 -7.73
C GLY A 48 26.48 15.89 -7.92
N ALA A 49 26.55 14.59 -7.74
CA ALA A 49 27.77 13.80 -7.85
C ALA A 49 28.35 13.77 -9.29
N LYS A 50 27.49 13.88 -10.32
CA LYS A 50 27.93 13.85 -11.72
C LYS A 50 28.59 15.13 -12.20
N ASN A 51 28.16 16.28 -11.71
CA ASN A 51 28.56 17.57 -12.26
C ASN A 51 29.07 18.58 -11.25
N ASN A 52 29.07 18.21 -9.96
CA ASN A 52 29.48 19.07 -8.85
C ASN A 52 28.75 20.43 -8.78
N GLN A 53 27.54 20.49 -9.36
CA GLN A 53 26.71 21.70 -9.34
C GLN A 53 25.81 21.71 -8.12
N GLN A 54 25.57 22.91 -7.59
CA GLN A 54 24.56 23.08 -6.54
C GLN A 54 23.19 22.72 -7.06
N VAL A 55 22.48 21.89 -6.30
CA VAL A 55 21.19 21.34 -6.66
C VAL A 55 20.07 22.30 -6.31
N MET A 56 19.15 22.49 -7.24
CA MET A 56 17.86 23.10 -7.01
C MET A 56 16.80 22.20 -7.62
N LEU A 57 15.94 21.61 -6.77
CA LEU A 57 14.81 20.78 -7.17
C LEU A 57 13.51 21.47 -6.74
N ARG A 58 12.53 21.45 -7.62
CA ARG A 58 11.18 21.92 -7.36
C ARG A 58 10.21 20.80 -7.60
N GLY A 59 9.31 20.57 -6.66
CA GLY A 59 8.39 19.47 -6.80
C GLY A 59 7.16 19.54 -5.91
N VAL A 60 6.53 18.41 -5.76
CA VAL A 60 5.27 18.26 -5.03
C VAL A 60 5.37 17.10 -4.05
N SER A 61 4.69 17.22 -2.91
CA SER A 61 4.36 16.09 -2.05
C SER A 61 3.07 15.46 -2.52
N LEU A 62 3.02 14.13 -2.52
CA LEU A 62 1.74 13.44 -2.51
C LEU A 62 1.13 13.59 -1.11
N PHE A 63 -0.20 13.46 -1.01
CA PHE A 63 -0.91 13.43 0.27
C PHE A 63 -0.69 12.06 0.92
N TRP A 64 -1.01 11.89 2.19
CA TRP A 64 -0.89 10.63 2.93
C TRP A 64 -1.25 9.41 2.08
N SER A 65 -0.41 8.36 2.12
CA SER A 65 -0.53 7.18 1.25
C SER A 65 -1.68 6.23 1.59
N ASP A 66 -2.38 6.48 2.69
CA ASP A 66 -3.65 5.84 3.04
C ASP A 66 -4.86 6.62 2.51
N ALA A 67 -6.05 6.19 2.77
CA ALA A 67 -7.30 6.90 2.54
C ALA A 67 -7.37 7.73 1.23
N THR A 68 -7.60 9.03 1.34
CA THR A 68 -7.91 9.93 0.21
C THR A 68 -6.72 10.24 -0.71
N GLY A 69 -5.49 10.09 -0.22
CA GLY A 69 -4.28 10.29 -1.01
C GLY A 69 -3.87 9.08 -1.86
N ALA A 70 -4.32 7.88 -1.50
CA ALA A 70 -3.84 6.63 -2.07
C ALA A 70 -3.94 6.53 -3.60
N SER A 71 -4.98 7.08 -4.22
CA SER A 71 -5.18 7.02 -5.67
C SER A 71 -4.13 7.79 -6.48
N TYR A 72 -3.48 8.80 -5.88
CA TYR A 72 -2.43 9.60 -6.51
C TYR A 72 -1.06 8.93 -6.51
N TYR A 73 -0.87 7.85 -5.75
CA TYR A 73 0.31 7.00 -5.79
C TYR A 73 0.28 6.10 -7.04
N ASN A 74 0.40 6.74 -8.20
CA ASN A 74 0.19 6.15 -9.51
C ASN A 74 1.26 6.64 -10.48
N PRO A 75 1.98 5.75 -11.19
CA PRO A 75 2.98 6.12 -12.19
C PRO A 75 2.47 7.10 -13.25
N THR A 76 1.20 7.00 -13.68
CA THR A 76 0.58 7.92 -14.63
C THR A 76 0.53 9.34 -14.08
N VAL A 77 0.20 9.51 -12.80
CA VAL A 77 0.15 10.82 -12.14
C VAL A 77 1.54 11.45 -12.09
N ILE A 78 2.57 10.67 -11.76
CA ILE A 78 3.96 11.17 -11.71
C ILE A 78 4.45 11.55 -13.11
N SER A 79 4.20 10.69 -14.11
CA SER A 79 4.58 11.01 -15.49
C SER A 79 3.91 12.30 -15.97
N TRP A 80 2.61 12.44 -15.72
CA TRP A 80 1.85 13.64 -16.05
C TRP A 80 2.39 14.88 -15.32
N ALA A 81 2.67 14.79 -14.02
CA ALA A 81 3.20 15.90 -13.23
C ALA A 81 4.60 16.32 -13.71
N THR A 82 5.45 15.36 -14.08
CA THR A 82 6.76 15.64 -14.67
C THR A 82 6.63 16.39 -16.00
N ASP A 83 5.69 15.99 -16.86
CA ASP A 83 5.50 16.58 -18.17
C ASP A 83 4.74 17.92 -18.15
N ASN A 84 3.80 18.11 -17.23
CA ASN A 84 2.89 19.26 -17.21
C ASN A 84 3.18 20.26 -16.08
N LEU A 85 3.55 19.79 -14.89
CA LEU A 85 3.96 20.64 -13.78
C LEU A 85 5.48 20.84 -13.72
N LYS A 86 6.27 20.09 -14.52
CA LYS A 86 7.74 20.18 -14.58
C LYS A 86 8.41 19.90 -13.24
N ILE A 87 7.91 18.91 -12.50
CA ILE A 87 8.52 18.54 -11.23
C ILE A 87 9.89 17.86 -11.42
N ASP A 88 10.82 18.16 -10.52
CA ASP A 88 12.15 17.55 -10.42
C ASP A 88 12.21 16.46 -9.35
N VAL A 89 11.30 16.53 -8.40
CA VAL A 89 11.21 15.65 -7.23
C VAL A 89 9.76 15.51 -6.81
N PHE A 90 9.41 14.35 -6.27
CA PHE A 90 8.14 14.20 -5.54
C PHE A 90 8.37 13.48 -4.23
N ARG A 91 7.51 13.76 -3.25
CA ARG A 91 7.59 13.20 -1.91
C ARG A 91 6.51 12.14 -1.72
N TYR A 92 6.93 10.96 -1.32
CA TYR A 92 6.08 9.85 -0.92
C TYR A 92 5.81 9.98 0.58
N ALA A 93 4.72 10.64 0.95
CA ALA A 93 4.29 10.82 2.33
C ALA A 93 3.64 9.53 2.85
N MET A 94 4.47 8.58 3.34
CA MET A 94 4.01 7.26 3.76
C MET A 94 3.24 7.31 5.06
N ALA A 95 1.96 7.01 5.04
CA ALA A 95 1.15 6.87 6.24
C ALA A 95 1.65 5.70 7.10
N ILE A 96 2.01 5.97 8.35
CA ILE A 96 2.47 4.93 9.28
C ILE A 96 1.29 4.29 9.98
N GLU A 97 0.40 5.12 10.52
CA GLU A 97 -0.89 4.72 11.08
C GLU A 97 -1.90 5.83 10.79
N TYR A 98 -3.17 5.51 10.80
CA TYR A 98 -4.22 6.50 10.60
C TYR A 98 -4.48 7.25 11.91
N TYR A 99 -4.36 8.57 11.89
CA TYR A 99 -4.72 9.45 13.00
C TYR A 99 -6.09 10.09 12.74
N ASP A 100 -6.93 10.17 13.77
CA ASP A 100 -8.10 11.03 13.72
C ASP A 100 -7.71 12.51 13.95
N SER A 101 -8.64 13.42 13.72
CA SER A 101 -8.47 14.86 13.90
C SER A 101 -8.05 15.30 15.30
N ASN A 102 -8.15 14.40 16.30
CA ASN A 102 -7.77 14.63 17.69
C ASN A 102 -6.43 13.98 18.05
N GLY A 103 -5.71 13.40 17.07
CA GLY A 103 -4.45 12.69 17.29
C GLY A 103 -4.61 11.30 17.91
N GLY A 104 -5.83 10.77 17.94
CA GLY A 104 -6.12 9.39 18.32
C GLY A 104 -5.93 8.44 17.14
N THR A 105 -5.37 7.24 17.37
CA THR A 105 -5.32 6.17 16.38
C THR A 105 -6.72 5.64 16.11
N LYS A 106 -7.19 5.73 14.86
CA LYS A 106 -8.40 5.02 14.45
C LYS A 106 -8.19 3.52 14.40
N ASN A 107 -9.27 2.76 14.57
CA ASN A 107 -9.28 1.29 14.60
C ASN A 107 -8.55 0.68 13.40
N ALA A 108 -7.97 -0.49 13.59
CA ALA A 108 -7.20 -1.26 12.61
C ALA A 108 -7.93 -1.53 11.27
N VAL A 109 -9.25 -1.38 11.21
CA VAL A 109 -10.06 -1.51 9.99
C VAL A 109 -9.86 -0.31 9.05
N ASP A 110 -9.62 0.88 9.60
CA ASP A 110 -9.36 2.10 8.82
C ASP A 110 -7.86 2.29 8.49
N ALA A 111 -6.98 1.54 9.18
CA ALA A 111 -5.53 1.55 8.99
C ALA A 111 -5.06 0.61 7.86
N GLY A 112 -5.98 -0.02 7.10
CA GLY A 112 -5.67 -1.10 6.16
C GLY A 112 -4.62 -0.77 5.08
N ASN A 113 -4.47 0.51 4.73
CA ASN A 113 -3.49 0.98 3.74
C ASN A 113 -2.27 1.67 4.36
N SER A 114 -2.18 1.85 5.68
CA SER A 114 -1.01 2.40 6.35
C SER A 114 0.11 1.35 6.46
N TYR A 115 1.34 1.79 6.75
CA TYR A 115 2.45 0.86 6.94
C TYR A 115 2.21 -0.15 8.08
N LYS A 116 1.64 0.27 9.21
CA LYS A 116 1.28 -0.65 10.31
C LYS A 116 0.17 -1.62 9.93
N GLY A 117 -0.77 -1.21 9.08
CA GLY A 117 -1.87 -2.04 8.61
C GLY A 117 -1.48 -3.02 7.49
N SER A 118 -0.62 -2.58 6.58
CA SER A 118 -0.18 -3.34 5.40
C SER A 118 1.27 -3.01 5.03
N PRO A 119 2.27 -3.51 5.76
CA PRO A 119 3.69 -3.23 5.47
C PRO A 119 4.08 -3.64 4.04
N GLU A 120 3.68 -4.84 3.60
CA GLU A 120 3.95 -5.35 2.26
C GLU A 120 3.24 -4.54 1.17
N GLY A 121 2.01 -4.08 1.44
CA GLY A 121 1.27 -3.20 0.55
C GLY A 121 1.98 -1.87 0.33
N GLN A 122 2.46 -1.24 1.41
CA GLN A 122 3.23 0.00 1.31
C GLN A 122 4.59 -0.21 0.62
N LEU A 123 5.31 -1.30 0.92
CA LEU A 123 6.56 -1.62 0.23
C LEU A 123 6.35 -1.85 -1.27
N SER A 124 5.29 -2.57 -1.66
CA SER A 124 4.93 -2.77 -3.06
C SER A 124 4.54 -1.45 -3.76
N LEU A 125 3.90 -0.54 -3.04
CA LEU A 125 3.55 0.79 -3.57
C LEU A 125 4.79 1.66 -3.74
N ILE A 126 5.72 1.62 -2.78
CA ILE A 126 7.04 2.29 -2.89
C ILE A 126 7.78 1.79 -4.14
N ASP A 127 7.78 0.47 -4.41
CA ASP A 127 8.42 -0.10 -5.60
C ASP A 127 7.92 0.56 -6.89
N LYS A 128 6.59 0.63 -7.05
CA LYS A 128 5.96 1.26 -8.22
C LYS A 128 6.31 2.74 -8.35
N MET A 129 6.42 3.44 -7.22
CA MET A 129 6.72 4.86 -7.22
C MET A 129 8.21 5.13 -7.46
N VAL A 130 9.12 4.27 -6.97
CA VAL A 130 10.54 4.34 -7.30
C VAL A 130 10.77 4.03 -8.79
N GLU A 131 10.10 3.04 -9.35
CA GLU A 131 10.12 2.77 -10.78
C GLU A 131 9.63 3.99 -11.58
N ALA A 132 8.53 4.61 -11.16
CA ALA A 132 8.03 5.83 -11.79
C ALA A 132 9.05 6.99 -11.70
N ALA A 133 9.77 7.13 -10.58
CA ALA A 133 10.84 8.11 -10.44
C ALA A 133 12.00 7.86 -11.41
N ILE A 134 12.42 6.59 -11.54
CA ILE A 134 13.49 6.19 -12.48
C ILE A 134 13.03 6.46 -13.93
N GLU A 135 11.84 6.03 -14.29
CA GLU A 135 11.31 6.20 -15.66
C GLU A 135 11.17 7.67 -16.05
N ASN A 136 10.81 8.54 -15.12
CA ASN A 136 10.68 9.98 -15.35
C ASN A 136 11.97 10.75 -15.09
N ASP A 137 13.03 10.07 -14.64
CA ASP A 137 14.35 10.63 -14.31
C ASP A 137 14.29 11.76 -13.27
N VAL A 138 13.38 11.64 -12.29
CA VAL A 138 13.17 12.57 -11.17
C VAL A 138 13.57 11.94 -9.85
N TYR A 139 13.75 12.76 -8.82
CA TYR A 139 13.98 12.26 -7.47
C TYR A 139 12.67 11.89 -6.77
N ILE A 140 12.76 10.94 -5.84
CA ILE A 140 11.69 10.56 -4.91
C ILE A 140 12.19 10.66 -3.49
N ILE A 141 11.42 11.32 -2.61
CA ILE A 141 11.63 11.31 -1.17
C ILE A 141 10.77 10.19 -0.59
N ILE A 142 11.38 9.18 0.02
CA ILE A 142 10.67 8.17 0.82
C ILE A 142 10.61 8.69 2.24
N ASP A 143 9.44 9.14 2.64
CA ASP A 143 9.21 9.81 3.91
C ASP A 143 8.48 8.90 4.90
N TRP A 144 9.08 8.72 6.08
CA TRP A 144 8.42 8.20 7.26
C TRP A 144 7.51 9.29 7.83
N HIS A 145 6.29 9.37 7.29
CA HIS A 145 5.36 10.47 7.52
C HIS A 145 4.67 10.35 8.88
N SER A 146 5.43 10.62 9.94
CA SER A 146 5.00 10.52 11.33
C SER A 146 5.33 11.78 12.11
N HIS A 147 4.48 12.12 13.08
CA HIS A 147 4.70 13.18 14.05
C HIS A 147 5.44 12.70 15.31
N ARG A 148 5.75 11.41 15.42
CA ARG A 148 6.36 10.78 16.60
C ARG A 148 7.26 9.59 16.26
N ALA A 149 8.00 9.69 15.16
CA ALA A 149 8.88 8.63 14.68
C ALA A 149 9.87 8.13 15.76
N HIS A 150 10.28 8.99 16.70
CA HIS A 150 11.15 8.61 17.85
C HIS A 150 10.52 7.51 18.74
N LEU A 151 9.19 7.38 18.77
CA LEU A 151 8.48 6.29 19.46
C LEU A 151 8.30 5.04 18.57
N GLU A 152 8.64 5.13 17.31
CA GLU A 152 8.42 4.11 16.29
C GLU A 152 9.71 3.44 15.82
N THR A 153 10.84 3.69 16.48
CA THR A 153 12.18 3.19 16.12
C THR A 153 12.20 1.70 15.82
N ALA A 154 11.44 0.89 16.57
CA ALA A 154 11.41 -0.56 16.43
C ALA A 154 10.82 -1.04 15.08
N ILE A 155 9.93 -0.24 14.47
CA ILE A 155 9.33 -0.56 13.16
C ILE A 155 9.98 0.25 12.03
N ALA A 156 10.42 1.48 12.31
CA ALA A 156 11.12 2.32 11.34
C ALA A 156 12.50 1.75 10.96
N ASN A 157 13.23 1.20 11.90
CA ASN A 157 14.59 0.69 11.63
C ASN A 157 14.61 -0.48 10.66
N PRO A 158 13.80 -1.56 10.80
CA PRO A 158 13.71 -2.61 9.78
C PRO A 158 13.13 -2.11 8.45
N PHE A 159 12.22 -1.15 8.45
CA PHE A 159 11.74 -0.53 7.21
C PHE A 159 12.88 0.14 6.44
N PHE A 160 13.64 1.04 7.09
CA PHE A 160 14.76 1.73 6.45
C PHE A 160 15.88 0.78 6.04
N LYS A 161 16.11 -0.31 6.78
CA LYS A 161 17.01 -1.37 6.36
C LYS A 161 16.56 -1.96 5.02
N THR A 162 15.28 -2.37 4.92
CA THR A 162 14.72 -2.98 3.71
C THR A 162 14.80 -2.06 2.50
N VAL A 163 14.33 -0.81 2.62
CA VAL A 163 14.29 0.11 1.47
C VAL A 163 15.68 0.61 1.08
N SER A 164 16.59 0.81 2.04
CA SER A 164 17.96 1.24 1.73
C SER A 164 18.80 0.12 1.11
N GLU A 165 18.59 -1.14 1.48
CA GLU A 165 19.23 -2.28 0.83
C GLU A 165 18.71 -2.47 -0.60
N LYS A 166 17.39 -2.38 -0.78
CA LYS A 166 16.72 -2.56 -2.08
C LYS A 166 17.12 -1.50 -3.09
N TYR A 167 17.21 -0.23 -2.67
CA TYR A 167 17.48 0.91 -3.56
C TYR A 167 18.89 1.47 -3.41
N LYS A 168 19.85 0.70 -2.90
CA LYS A 168 21.23 1.13 -2.62
C LYS A 168 21.94 1.79 -3.81
N ASP A 169 21.66 1.31 -5.02
CA ASP A 169 22.26 1.75 -6.27
C ASP A 169 21.32 2.67 -7.10
N VAL A 170 20.21 3.14 -6.49
CA VAL A 170 19.22 4.00 -7.16
C VAL A 170 19.43 5.45 -6.73
N PRO A 171 20.07 6.29 -7.57
CA PRO A 171 20.39 7.68 -7.23
C PRO A 171 19.17 8.59 -7.08
N ASN A 172 18.01 8.14 -7.54
CA ASN A 172 16.74 8.87 -7.46
C ASN A 172 16.21 8.99 -6.03
N VAL A 173 16.62 8.11 -5.10
CA VAL A 173 16.01 7.99 -3.78
C VAL A 173 16.67 8.92 -2.76
N ILE A 174 15.84 9.68 -2.06
CA ILE A 174 16.15 10.47 -0.88
C ILE A 174 15.36 9.88 0.30
N TYR A 175 15.96 9.75 1.47
CA TYR A 175 15.29 9.24 2.67
C TYR A 175 14.93 10.37 3.60
N GLU A 176 13.65 10.53 3.94
CA GLU A 176 13.18 11.40 5.00
C GLU A 176 12.80 10.56 6.21
N ILE A 177 13.61 10.64 7.26
CA ILE A 177 13.46 9.70 8.38
C ILE A 177 12.46 10.16 9.43
N TYR A 178 12.00 11.41 9.38
CA TYR A 178 11.03 11.96 10.31
C TYR A 178 10.33 13.16 9.64
N ASN A 179 9.01 13.11 9.51
CA ASN A 179 8.22 14.19 8.91
C ASN A 179 8.19 15.46 9.80
N GLU A 180 7.41 15.42 10.86
CA GLU A 180 7.13 16.61 11.70
C GLU A 180 7.14 16.27 13.19
N PRO A 181 8.29 16.38 13.87
CA PRO A 181 8.36 16.22 15.32
C PRO A 181 7.54 17.27 16.05
N VAL A 182 6.53 16.83 16.87
CA VAL A 182 5.70 17.77 17.63
C VAL A 182 6.24 18.00 19.02
N SER A 183 6.28 19.26 19.47
CA SER A 183 6.66 19.64 20.82
C SER A 183 5.67 19.08 21.86
N GLY A 184 6.17 18.66 23.02
CA GLY A 184 5.37 18.09 24.10
C GLY A 184 5.22 16.57 24.07
N SER A 185 5.61 15.89 22.97
CA SER A 185 5.61 14.42 22.83
C SER A 185 7.03 13.83 22.70
N GLY A 186 8.10 14.55 23.16
CA GLY A 186 9.47 14.15 22.91
C GLY A 186 9.98 14.50 21.51
N GLY A 187 9.35 15.46 20.84
CA GLY A 187 9.79 16.01 19.55
C GLY A 187 10.86 17.11 19.70
N ASP A 188 11.61 17.10 20.79
CA ASP A 188 12.81 17.95 20.95
C ASP A 188 14.01 17.39 20.16
N TRP A 189 15.01 18.23 19.95
CA TRP A 189 16.18 17.82 19.16
C TRP A 189 16.93 16.61 19.74
N GLY A 190 17.00 16.47 21.05
CA GLY A 190 17.65 15.34 21.71
C GLY A 190 16.97 14.00 21.38
N SER A 191 15.67 13.96 21.43
CA SER A 191 14.85 12.79 21.07
C SER A 191 14.96 12.47 19.58
N ILE A 192 14.88 13.49 18.72
CA ILE A 192 15.05 13.33 17.26
C ILE A 192 16.44 12.79 16.94
N LYS A 193 17.49 13.37 17.53
CA LYS A 193 18.88 12.94 17.33
C LYS A 193 19.10 11.51 17.82
N SER A 194 18.51 11.13 18.96
CA SER A 194 18.57 9.76 19.47
C SER A 194 17.95 8.76 18.48
N TYR A 195 16.78 9.07 17.94
CA TYR A 195 16.13 8.30 16.89
C TYR A 195 17.01 8.22 15.63
N ALA A 196 17.49 9.36 15.15
CA ALA A 196 18.33 9.44 13.96
C ALA A 196 19.64 8.65 14.12
N ASN A 197 20.25 8.64 15.31
CA ASN A 197 21.45 7.85 15.62
C ASN A 197 21.22 6.33 15.53
N THR A 198 19.96 5.87 15.53
CA THR A 198 19.61 4.47 15.26
C THR A 198 19.33 4.22 13.77
N ILE A 199 18.61 5.11 13.13
CA ILE A 199 18.14 4.91 11.75
C ILE A 199 19.27 5.21 10.73
N VAL A 200 19.99 6.30 10.91
CA VAL A 200 21.03 6.73 9.95
C VAL A 200 22.12 5.69 9.74
N PRO A 201 22.71 5.05 10.77
CA PRO A 201 23.69 3.98 10.57
C PRO A 201 23.12 2.80 9.79
N THR A 202 21.84 2.44 10.02
CA THR A 202 21.16 1.35 9.28
C THR A 202 21.09 1.67 7.79
N ILE A 203 20.70 2.88 7.40
CA ILE A 203 20.69 3.31 6.00
C ILE A 203 22.12 3.33 5.43
N ARG A 204 23.10 3.86 6.18
CA ARG A 204 24.50 4.00 5.76
C ARG A 204 25.23 2.66 5.57
N THR A 205 24.72 1.58 6.15
CA THR A 205 25.21 0.22 5.84
C THR A 205 25.03 -0.13 4.37
N ASN A 206 24.01 0.43 3.72
CA ASN A 206 23.60 0.05 2.37
C ASN A 206 23.90 1.13 1.32
N THR A 207 23.72 2.42 1.64
CA THR A 207 23.77 3.50 0.65
C THR A 207 24.27 4.83 1.21
N GLN A 208 24.83 5.65 0.32
CA GLN A 208 25.24 7.04 0.61
C GLN A 208 24.19 8.06 0.11
N ASN A 209 23.01 7.66 -0.32
CA ASN A 209 21.97 8.56 -0.75
C ASN A 209 21.64 9.61 0.33
N LEU A 210 21.19 10.78 -0.09
CA LEU A 210 20.84 11.89 0.80
C LEU A 210 19.79 11.46 1.83
N ILE A 211 20.05 11.76 3.10
CA ILE A 211 19.09 11.64 4.18
C ILE A 211 18.67 13.05 4.61
N ILE A 212 17.38 13.29 4.73
CA ILE A 212 16.83 14.52 5.29
C ILE A 212 16.11 14.20 6.60
N VAL A 213 16.23 15.09 7.57
CA VAL A 213 15.79 14.84 8.94
C VAL A 213 14.88 15.96 9.40
N GLY A 214 13.66 15.60 9.78
CA GLY A 214 12.70 16.52 10.40
C GLY A 214 13.26 17.12 11.69
N THR A 215 12.90 18.37 11.96
CA THR A 215 13.45 19.17 13.04
C THR A 215 12.37 19.54 14.07
N PRO A 216 12.69 20.05 15.26
CA PRO A 216 11.68 20.33 16.28
C PRO A 216 10.56 21.26 15.80
N ASN A 217 9.42 21.13 16.47
CA ASN A 217 8.23 21.98 16.28
C ASN A 217 7.70 21.99 14.85
N TRP A 218 7.19 20.83 14.39
CA TRP A 218 6.68 20.63 13.02
C TRP A 218 7.72 20.98 11.94
N SER A 219 8.94 20.50 12.14
CA SER A 219 10.06 20.74 11.23
C SER A 219 10.35 22.24 10.96
N GLN A 220 10.33 23.09 12.00
CA GLN A 220 10.53 24.53 11.87
C GLN A 220 11.91 25.01 12.34
N HIS A 221 12.75 24.14 12.95
CA HIS A 221 13.99 24.52 13.60
C HIS A 221 15.24 23.80 13.07
N PRO A 222 15.57 23.92 11.77
CA PRO A 222 16.76 23.28 11.18
C PRO A 222 18.07 23.77 11.83
N GLU A 223 18.12 24.98 12.40
CA GLU A 223 19.28 25.53 13.09
C GLU A 223 19.62 24.76 14.38
N GLN A 224 18.65 24.07 15.00
CA GLN A 224 18.93 23.22 16.15
C GLN A 224 19.72 21.98 15.73
N GLY A 225 19.33 21.36 14.60
CA GLY A 225 20.07 20.26 14.00
C GLY A 225 21.48 20.68 13.56
N ALA A 226 21.58 21.85 12.95
CA ALA A 226 22.87 22.39 12.52
C ALA A 226 23.83 22.73 13.67
N ARG A 227 23.29 23.12 14.83
CA ARG A 227 24.07 23.47 16.04
C ARG A 227 24.60 22.23 16.77
N ASP A 228 23.85 21.13 16.74
CA ASP A 228 24.22 19.86 17.37
C ASP A 228 23.98 18.70 16.37
N PRO A 229 24.86 18.56 15.36
CA PRO A 229 24.59 17.73 14.20
C PRO A 229 24.61 16.24 14.50
N ILE A 230 23.90 15.48 13.65
CA ILE A 230 23.98 14.02 13.58
C ILE A 230 25.37 13.65 13.07
N ALA A 231 26.06 12.73 13.77
CA ALA A 231 27.41 12.29 13.44
C ALA A 231 27.40 11.34 12.21
N SER A 232 27.07 11.89 11.03
CA SER A 232 27.09 11.16 9.75
C SER A 232 27.30 12.13 8.60
N THR A 233 27.68 11.59 7.46
CA THR A 233 27.80 12.35 6.20
C THR A 233 26.47 12.37 5.45
N ASN A 234 26.35 13.32 4.55
CA ASN A 234 25.23 13.44 3.60
C ASN A 234 23.85 13.56 4.29
N ILE A 235 23.79 14.46 5.27
CA ILE A 235 22.59 14.83 6.04
C ILE A 235 22.19 16.27 5.68
N ALA A 236 20.89 16.49 5.45
CA ALA A 236 20.30 17.83 5.42
C ALA A 236 19.15 17.91 6.44
N TYR A 237 18.89 19.12 6.95
CA TYR A 237 17.84 19.36 7.92
C TYR A 237 16.60 19.94 7.25
N VAL A 238 15.44 19.52 7.72
CA VAL A 238 14.15 19.89 7.11
C VAL A 238 13.59 21.15 7.76
N LEU A 239 13.00 22.02 6.92
CA LEU A 239 12.07 23.05 7.38
C LEU A 239 10.74 22.91 6.61
N HIS A 240 9.62 22.96 7.35
CA HIS A 240 8.28 23.04 6.80
C HIS A 240 7.66 24.42 7.06
N PHE A 241 6.90 24.93 6.12
CA PHE A 241 6.14 26.16 6.29
C PHE A 241 4.86 26.18 5.48
N TYR A 242 3.88 26.97 5.96
CA TYR A 242 2.67 27.32 5.24
C TYR A 242 2.56 28.84 5.19
N ALA A 243 2.53 29.41 4.00
CA ALA A 243 2.78 30.83 3.77
C ALA A 243 1.78 31.79 4.44
N SER A 244 0.53 31.34 4.66
CA SER A 244 -0.46 32.16 5.39
C SER A 244 -0.22 32.17 6.91
N SER A 245 0.44 31.16 7.47
CA SER A 245 0.73 31.04 8.91
C SER A 245 2.17 31.40 9.29
N HIS A 246 3.12 31.11 8.41
CA HIS A 246 4.55 31.17 8.70
C HIS A 246 5.23 32.22 7.83
N SER A 247 5.52 33.40 8.40
CA SER A 247 6.18 34.47 7.65
C SER A 247 7.65 34.12 7.37
N LYS A 248 8.13 34.46 6.17
CA LYS A 248 9.54 34.33 5.80
C LYS A 248 10.44 35.15 6.75
N GLY A 249 9.96 36.29 7.26
CA GLY A 249 10.69 37.10 8.21
C GLY A 249 11.02 36.36 9.51
N THR A 250 10.11 35.57 10.02
CA THR A 250 10.31 34.78 11.26
C THR A 250 11.10 33.49 11.01
N PHE A 251 10.67 32.67 10.06
CA PHE A 251 11.21 31.31 9.89
C PHE A 251 12.40 31.23 8.93
N GLY A 252 12.55 32.18 8.01
CA GLY A 252 13.69 32.25 7.10
C GLY A 252 15.02 32.48 7.84
N GLY A 253 14.98 33.08 9.03
CA GLY A 253 16.14 33.21 9.92
C GLY A 253 16.68 31.87 10.39
N ASN A 254 15.82 30.89 10.69
CA ASN A 254 16.20 29.55 11.09
C ASN A 254 16.97 28.82 9.97
N ILE A 255 16.51 28.97 8.73
CA ILE A 255 17.21 28.45 7.54
C ILE A 255 18.59 29.12 7.42
N THR A 256 18.64 30.46 7.46
CA THR A 256 19.89 31.22 7.33
C THR A 256 20.91 30.81 8.40
N ASN A 257 20.47 30.58 9.64
CA ASN A 257 21.31 30.12 10.73
C ASN A 257 21.87 28.71 10.47
N ALA A 258 21.05 27.78 9.93
CA ALA A 258 21.53 26.45 9.57
C ALA A 258 22.55 26.49 8.42
N LEU A 259 22.27 27.27 7.37
CA LEU A 259 23.20 27.46 6.25
C LEU A 259 24.53 28.09 6.69
N ASN A 260 24.48 29.11 7.55
CA ASN A 260 25.68 29.76 8.11
C ASN A 260 26.48 28.80 9.01
N ALA A 261 25.85 27.87 9.67
CA ALA A 261 26.51 26.81 10.42
C ALA A 261 27.13 25.70 9.52
N GLY A 262 26.97 25.80 8.21
CA GLY A 262 27.57 24.87 7.25
C GLY A 262 26.69 23.64 6.95
N TYR A 263 25.39 23.66 7.27
CA TYR A 263 24.49 22.54 7.03
C TYR A 263 23.40 22.92 6.02
N PRO A 264 23.11 22.04 5.03
CA PRO A 264 22.09 22.33 4.04
C PRO A 264 20.69 22.10 4.61
N VAL A 265 19.73 22.85 4.07
CA VAL A 265 18.32 22.73 4.38
C VAL A 265 17.56 22.20 3.16
N PHE A 266 16.59 21.33 3.41
CA PHE A 266 15.60 20.88 2.44
C PHE A 266 14.21 21.27 2.93
N ILE A 267 13.38 21.86 2.07
CA ILE A 267 11.98 22.17 2.40
C ILE A 267 11.12 21.07 1.77
N SER A 268 11.00 19.94 2.47
CA SER A 268 10.30 18.75 1.96
C SER A 268 8.78 18.88 1.97
N GLU A 269 8.25 19.89 2.70
CA GLU A 269 6.84 20.23 2.70
C GLU A 269 6.64 21.73 2.86
N TRP A 270 5.79 22.33 2.01
CA TRP A 270 5.34 23.70 2.17
C TRP A 270 4.00 23.96 1.48
N GLY A 271 3.20 24.87 2.03
CA GLY A 271 1.88 25.22 1.52
C GLY A 271 1.70 26.73 1.31
N THR A 272 0.67 27.10 0.54
CA THR A 272 0.28 28.48 0.27
C THR A 272 -0.75 29.00 1.26
N THR A 273 -1.37 28.10 2.02
CA THR A 273 -2.50 28.27 2.93
C THR A 273 -2.06 28.41 4.39
N ASN A 274 -3.00 28.25 5.34
CA ASN A 274 -2.68 28.08 6.75
C ASN A 274 -2.03 26.71 7.02
N ALA A 275 -1.44 26.57 8.21
CA ALA A 275 -0.70 25.37 8.61
C ALA A 275 -1.55 24.10 8.72
N ASP A 276 -2.88 24.23 8.81
CA ASP A 276 -3.84 23.13 8.78
C ASP A 276 -4.25 22.68 7.36
N GLY A 277 -3.64 23.25 6.32
CA GLY A 277 -3.96 23.00 4.92
C GLY A 277 -5.19 23.79 4.41
N ASP A 278 -5.87 24.52 5.28
CA ASP A 278 -7.08 25.28 4.98
C ASP A 278 -6.81 26.81 4.92
N GLY A 279 -7.86 27.57 4.66
CA GLY A 279 -7.77 29.03 4.48
C GLY A 279 -7.37 29.42 3.06
N GLU A 280 -7.53 30.72 2.75
CA GLU A 280 -7.18 31.22 1.42
C GLU A 280 -5.66 31.27 1.22
N PRO A 281 -5.17 30.92 0.03
CA PRO A 281 -3.75 31.03 -0.29
C PRO A 281 -3.25 32.47 -0.19
N ASN A 282 -2.10 32.67 0.46
CA ASN A 282 -1.43 33.95 0.51
C ASN A 282 -0.38 34.07 -0.60
N ALA A 283 -0.78 34.61 -1.74
CA ALA A 283 0.10 34.72 -2.91
C ALA A 283 1.34 35.60 -2.65
N SER A 284 1.20 36.70 -1.87
CA SER A 284 2.35 37.57 -1.56
C SER A 284 3.37 36.89 -0.70
N ALA A 285 2.98 36.30 0.42
CA ALA A 285 3.87 35.56 1.31
C ALA A 285 4.47 34.33 0.60
N THR A 286 3.69 33.64 -0.24
CA THR A 286 4.19 32.52 -1.06
C THR A 286 5.29 33.00 -2.01
N ASN A 287 5.11 34.15 -2.66
CA ASN A 287 6.13 34.70 -3.56
C ASN A 287 7.42 35.09 -2.81
N GLU A 288 7.32 35.65 -1.60
CA GLU A 288 8.50 35.93 -0.77
C GLU A 288 9.27 34.66 -0.41
N TRP A 289 8.57 33.58 -0.04
CA TRP A 289 9.15 32.28 0.27
C TRP A 289 9.81 31.64 -0.96
N THR A 290 9.11 31.61 -2.10
CA THR A 290 9.62 30.99 -3.32
C THR A 290 10.84 31.73 -3.86
N GLN A 291 10.88 33.05 -3.79
CA GLN A 291 12.06 33.84 -4.13
C GLN A 291 13.24 33.52 -3.18
N PHE A 292 12.99 33.40 -1.88
CA PHE A 292 14.00 33.04 -0.91
C PHE A 292 14.58 31.65 -1.16
N MET A 293 13.73 30.67 -1.45
CA MET A 293 14.17 29.31 -1.83
C MET A 293 15.03 29.32 -3.09
N ASP A 294 14.60 30.03 -4.12
CA ASP A 294 15.32 30.14 -5.40
C ASP A 294 16.69 30.82 -5.23
N GLN A 295 16.76 31.93 -4.49
CA GLN A 295 17.99 32.67 -4.25
C GLN A 295 19.05 31.86 -3.48
N ASN A 296 18.60 30.97 -2.60
CA ASN A 296 19.48 30.12 -1.78
C ASN A 296 19.68 28.71 -2.35
N ASN A 297 19.05 28.39 -3.52
CA ASN A 297 19.01 27.07 -4.12
C ASN A 297 18.57 25.98 -3.11
N ILE A 298 17.43 26.19 -2.44
CA ILE A 298 16.88 25.26 -1.46
C ILE A 298 15.89 24.32 -2.17
N PRO A 299 16.18 23.03 -2.27
CA PRO A 299 15.24 22.05 -2.84
C PRO A 299 13.95 22.00 -2.05
N ASN A 300 12.81 21.82 -2.76
CA ASN A 300 11.52 21.90 -2.09
C ASN A 300 10.41 21.10 -2.75
N CYS A 301 9.40 20.69 -1.95
CA CYS A 301 8.17 20.03 -2.36
C CYS A 301 6.95 20.76 -1.79
N ASN A 302 6.00 21.12 -2.66
CA ASN A 302 4.74 21.71 -2.24
C ASN A 302 3.77 20.64 -1.73
N TRP A 303 3.04 20.94 -0.67
CA TRP A 303 1.90 20.16 -0.17
C TRP A 303 0.59 20.70 -0.76
N SER A 304 -0.25 19.94 -1.56
CA SER A 304 0.00 18.59 -2.00
C SER A 304 -0.65 18.31 -3.37
N LEU A 305 -0.10 17.34 -4.10
CA LEU A 305 -0.67 16.89 -5.38
C LEU A 305 -1.84 15.95 -5.13
N ARG A 306 -3.02 16.51 -5.03
CA ARG A 306 -4.32 15.83 -4.90
C ARG A 306 -5.46 16.74 -5.35
N GLN A 307 -6.69 16.20 -5.38
CA GLN A 307 -7.90 17.01 -5.49
C GLN A 307 -8.32 17.51 -4.11
N GLN A 308 -9.00 18.65 -4.11
CA GLN A 308 -9.66 19.21 -2.95
C GLN A 308 -10.90 18.38 -2.63
N THR A 309 -10.84 17.56 -1.59
CA THR A 309 -11.99 16.82 -1.07
C THR A 309 -12.41 17.43 0.26
N SER A 310 -13.69 17.32 0.60
CA SER A 310 -14.12 17.40 1.98
C SER A 310 -13.69 16.08 2.64
N ASP A 311 -12.71 16.13 3.51
CA ASP A 311 -12.28 14.98 4.27
C ASP A 311 -13.37 14.47 5.21
N VAL A 312 -13.20 13.27 5.78
CA VAL A 312 -14.08 12.72 6.82
C VAL A 312 -14.36 13.72 7.96
N ASP A 313 -13.46 14.67 8.17
CA ASP A 313 -13.58 15.75 9.14
C ASP A 313 -14.26 17.02 8.59
N LYS A 314 -14.83 16.98 7.37
CA LYS A 314 -15.52 18.11 6.70
C LYS A 314 -14.66 19.34 6.45
N LYS A 315 -13.33 19.22 6.50
CA LYS A 315 -12.41 20.29 6.11
C LYS A 315 -12.07 20.16 4.64
N SER A 316 -12.14 21.26 3.93
CA SER A 316 -11.72 21.31 2.54
C SER A 316 -10.22 21.62 2.49
N GLU A 317 -9.43 20.68 1.96
CA GLU A 317 -7.98 20.84 1.81
C GLU A 317 -7.68 21.89 0.72
N LYS A 318 -7.61 23.16 1.09
CA LYS A 318 -7.38 24.27 0.13
C LYS A 318 -5.94 24.33 -0.38
N SER A 319 -5.01 23.66 0.27
CA SER A 319 -3.63 23.50 -0.21
C SER A 319 -3.54 22.52 -1.40
N ALA A 320 -4.56 21.72 -1.66
CA ALA A 320 -4.63 20.81 -2.79
C ALA A 320 -4.45 21.52 -4.14
N ILE A 321 -3.75 20.89 -5.07
CA ILE A 321 -3.49 21.45 -6.41
C ILE A 321 -4.77 21.47 -7.27
N PHE A 322 -5.60 20.43 -7.22
CA PHE A 322 -6.78 20.32 -8.07
C PHE A 322 -8.07 20.60 -7.31
N ALA A 323 -9.01 21.28 -7.98
CA ALA A 323 -10.37 21.47 -7.49
C ALA A 323 -11.24 20.23 -7.76
N GLY A 324 -12.33 20.09 -6.99
CA GLY A 324 -13.33 19.02 -7.14
C GLY A 324 -13.05 17.80 -6.26
N ASP A 325 -13.94 16.85 -6.35
CA ASP A 325 -14.03 15.68 -5.46
C ASP A 325 -13.70 14.33 -6.14
N LYS A 326 -13.36 14.35 -7.43
CA LYS A 326 -13.06 13.14 -8.20
C LYS A 326 -11.58 12.88 -8.29
N SER A 327 -11.17 11.66 -8.04
CA SER A 327 -9.79 11.23 -8.25
C SER A 327 -9.34 11.40 -9.69
N LEU A 328 -8.26 12.15 -9.91
CA LEU A 328 -7.67 12.44 -11.20
C LEU A 328 -6.47 11.52 -11.40
N ILE A 329 -6.69 10.30 -11.88
CA ILE A 329 -5.66 9.24 -11.98
C ILE A 329 -5.30 8.84 -13.41
N THR A 330 -6.00 9.40 -14.40
CA THR A 330 -5.68 9.19 -15.82
C THR A 330 -5.12 10.48 -16.42
N ALA A 331 -4.28 10.37 -17.45
CA ALA A 331 -3.74 11.53 -18.14
C ALA A 331 -4.83 12.47 -18.66
N ALA A 332 -5.88 11.93 -19.27
CA ALA A 332 -7.00 12.72 -19.79
C ALA A 332 -7.78 13.45 -18.69
N ALA A 333 -7.97 12.82 -17.51
CA ALA A 333 -8.62 13.49 -16.38
C ALA A 333 -7.74 14.61 -15.81
N LEU A 334 -6.43 14.38 -15.72
CA LEU A 334 -5.46 15.38 -15.25
C LEU A 334 -5.33 16.57 -16.23
N ASP A 335 -5.38 16.31 -17.55
CA ASP A 335 -5.37 17.36 -18.57
C ASP A 335 -6.62 18.26 -18.49
N ALA A 336 -7.76 17.67 -18.17
CA ALA A 336 -9.03 18.37 -18.01
C ALA A 336 -9.24 18.98 -16.61
N ALA A 337 -8.28 18.80 -15.69
CA ALA A 337 -8.44 19.17 -14.30
C ALA A 337 -8.50 20.69 -14.11
N THR A 338 -9.41 21.13 -13.25
CA THR A 338 -9.45 22.51 -12.76
C THR A 338 -8.50 22.67 -11.58
N TYR A 339 -7.67 23.71 -11.59
CA TYR A 339 -6.77 24.04 -10.50
C TYR A 339 -7.48 24.84 -9.42
N THR A 340 -7.13 24.60 -8.16
CA THR A 340 -7.49 25.50 -7.05
C THR A 340 -6.74 26.84 -7.17
N SER A 341 -7.07 27.82 -6.33
CA SER A 341 -6.26 29.04 -6.21
C SER A 341 -4.81 28.73 -5.81
N SER A 342 -4.61 27.81 -4.86
CA SER A 342 -3.30 27.28 -4.49
C SER A 342 -2.62 26.62 -5.70
N GLY A 343 -3.32 25.71 -6.38
CA GLY A 343 -2.80 24.99 -7.54
C GLY A 343 -2.33 25.88 -8.67
N ASN A 344 -3.02 27.00 -8.93
CA ASN A 344 -2.60 27.99 -9.94
C ASN A 344 -1.28 28.67 -9.57
N ILE A 345 -1.09 29.03 -8.30
CA ILE A 345 0.17 29.60 -7.78
C ILE A 345 1.30 28.58 -7.96
N ILE A 346 1.07 27.35 -7.53
CA ILE A 346 2.07 26.25 -7.61
C ILE A 346 2.44 25.92 -9.05
N LYS A 347 1.45 25.74 -9.92
CA LYS A 347 1.70 25.51 -11.36
C LYS A 347 2.57 26.64 -11.94
N SER A 348 2.23 27.88 -11.64
CA SER A 348 3.00 29.04 -12.12
C SER A 348 4.45 29.01 -11.61
N TYR A 349 4.66 28.71 -10.31
CA TYR A 349 6.00 28.60 -9.71
C TYR A 349 6.84 27.50 -10.37
N LEU A 350 6.28 26.31 -10.51
CA LEU A 350 6.97 25.15 -11.08
C LEU A 350 7.31 25.35 -12.55
N THR A 351 6.32 25.79 -13.37
CA THR A 351 6.50 25.89 -14.81
C THR A 351 7.35 27.08 -15.25
N LYS A 352 7.23 28.22 -14.57
CA LYS A 352 8.05 29.41 -14.83
C LYS A 352 9.53 29.16 -14.66
N ASN A 353 9.90 28.30 -13.70
CA ASN A 353 11.28 28.01 -13.35
C ASN A 353 11.79 26.67 -13.95
N ALA A 354 10.99 26.07 -14.83
CA ALA A 354 11.33 24.79 -15.44
C ALA A 354 12.62 24.87 -16.26
N ARG A 355 13.46 23.85 -16.14
CA ARG A 355 14.68 23.68 -16.90
C ARG A 355 14.48 22.67 -18.02
N SER A 356 15.11 22.92 -19.17
CA SER A 356 15.38 21.86 -20.15
C SER A 356 16.59 21.07 -19.64
N TRP A 357 16.33 19.91 -19.07
CA TRP A 357 17.41 19.04 -18.58
C TRP A 357 18.25 18.49 -19.71
N ALA A 358 17.65 18.21 -20.88
CA ALA A 358 18.35 17.79 -22.07
C ALA A 358 19.36 18.85 -22.53
N ASP A 359 18.95 20.12 -22.64
CA ASP A 359 19.86 21.22 -23.01
C ASP A 359 20.92 21.44 -21.93
N SER A 360 20.56 21.30 -20.65
CA SER A 360 21.49 21.42 -19.53
C SER A 360 22.58 20.35 -19.57
N LEU A 361 22.21 19.10 -19.91
CA LEU A 361 23.12 17.96 -19.95
C LEU A 361 24.14 18.08 -21.10
N THR A 362 23.72 18.64 -22.23
CA THR A 362 24.58 18.81 -23.44
C THR A 362 25.16 20.23 -23.59
N LYS A 363 24.90 21.11 -22.59
CA LYS A 363 25.40 22.50 -22.67
C LYS A 363 26.91 22.57 -22.85
N GLY A 364 27.34 23.26 -23.92
CA GLY A 364 28.74 23.41 -24.29
C GLY A 364 29.37 22.17 -24.96
N LYS A 365 28.61 21.08 -25.11
CA LYS A 365 29.07 19.86 -25.76
C LYS A 365 28.39 19.60 -27.10
N ASN A 366 27.21 20.16 -27.36
CA ASN A 366 26.54 20.10 -28.65
C ASN A 366 27.09 21.15 -29.60
N THR A 367 28.40 21.08 -29.83
CA THR A 367 29.17 21.98 -30.70
C THR A 367 30.12 21.14 -31.54
N GLY A 368 30.36 21.53 -32.78
CA GLY A 368 31.22 20.78 -33.67
C GLY A 368 30.50 20.33 -34.96
N SER A 369 31.26 19.79 -35.87
CA SER A 369 30.74 19.38 -37.20
C SER A 369 29.77 18.19 -37.11
N CYS A 370 29.94 17.34 -36.09
CA CYS A 370 29.10 16.16 -35.89
C CYS A 370 27.91 16.45 -34.96
N ALA A 371 27.80 17.64 -34.38
CA ALA A 371 26.63 18.00 -33.57
C ALA A 371 25.37 18.07 -34.43
N PHE A 372 24.27 17.51 -33.91
CA PHE A 372 22.94 17.65 -34.49
C PHE A 372 21.91 18.09 -33.42
N LYS A 373 20.81 18.65 -33.90
CA LYS A 373 19.75 19.11 -33.01
C LYS A 373 19.14 17.95 -32.24
N ALA A 374 18.84 18.16 -30.93
CA ALA A 374 18.11 17.18 -30.17
C ALA A 374 16.90 16.64 -30.93
N THR A 375 16.84 15.34 -31.08
CA THR A 375 15.85 14.65 -31.91
C THR A 375 14.91 13.85 -31.00
N THR A 376 13.61 13.95 -31.28
CA THR A 376 12.59 13.14 -30.62
C THR A 376 11.87 12.29 -31.64
N ALA A 377 11.70 11.01 -31.36
CA ALA A 377 10.98 10.06 -32.19
C ALA A 377 10.10 9.16 -31.33
N LYS A 378 9.23 8.38 -31.97
CA LYS A 378 8.40 7.38 -31.27
C LYS A 378 9.06 6.01 -31.29
N GLN A 379 8.80 5.20 -30.30
CA GLN A 379 9.28 3.81 -30.20
C GLN A 379 8.93 2.97 -31.45
N THR A 380 7.88 3.33 -32.17
CA THR A 380 7.39 2.63 -33.35
C THR A 380 7.96 3.16 -34.69
N ASP A 381 8.76 4.21 -34.66
CA ASP A 381 9.29 4.80 -35.92
C ASP A 381 10.40 3.94 -36.56
N GLY A 382 10.91 2.93 -35.84
CA GLY A 382 11.86 1.94 -36.36
C GLY A 382 13.26 2.50 -36.59
N THR A 383 13.53 3.06 -37.75
CA THR A 383 14.84 3.62 -38.11
C THR A 383 14.71 5.09 -38.48
N LEU A 384 15.55 5.95 -37.88
CA LEU A 384 15.64 7.36 -38.21
C LEU A 384 16.76 7.57 -39.21
N THR A 385 16.40 7.90 -40.44
CA THR A 385 17.35 8.17 -41.54
C THR A 385 17.70 9.65 -41.63
N GLY A 386 18.93 9.97 -42.02
CA GLY A 386 19.37 11.35 -42.29
C GLY A 386 19.53 12.23 -41.04
N VAL A 387 19.50 11.67 -39.84
CA VAL A 387 19.74 12.41 -38.57
C VAL A 387 21.23 12.60 -38.33
N LEU A 388 22.04 11.61 -38.67
CA LEU A 388 23.48 11.63 -38.47
C LEU A 388 24.18 12.45 -39.57
N LYS A 389 25.22 13.18 -39.19
CA LYS A 389 25.98 14.03 -40.10
C LYS A 389 26.93 13.18 -40.97
N SER A 390 26.98 13.50 -42.25
CA SER A 390 27.92 12.85 -43.17
C SER A 390 29.37 13.10 -42.75
N GLY A 391 30.21 12.09 -42.84
CA GLY A 391 31.63 12.16 -42.44
C GLY A 391 31.88 12.03 -40.96
N CYS A 392 30.83 11.83 -40.14
CA CYS A 392 30.92 11.59 -38.72
C CYS A 392 30.69 10.14 -38.35
N THR A 393 31.35 9.67 -37.29
CA THR A 393 31.05 8.41 -36.61
C THR A 393 30.54 8.70 -35.24
N TYR A 394 29.59 7.86 -34.76
CA TYR A 394 28.93 8.09 -33.49
C TYR A 394 28.95 6.85 -32.59
N THR A 395 29.00 7.07 -31.28
CA THR A 395 28.76 6.05 -30.27
C THR A 395 27.50 6.40 -29.49
N SER A 396 26.68 5.42 -29.23
CA SER A 396 25.47 5.56 -28.39
C SER A 396 25.79 5.30 -26.92
N SER A 397 25.35 6.18 -26.02
CA SER A 397 25.48 5.97 -24.60
C SER A 397 24.50 4.89 -24.06
N ASN A 398 23.49 4.57 -24.87
CA ASN A 398 22.47 3.56 -24.50
C ASN A 398 21.96 2.85 -25.76
N GLU A 399 22.67 1.83 -26.17
CA GLU A 399 22.34 1.03 -27.38
C GLU A 399 21.04 0.23 -27.20
N LYS A 400 20.58 0.00 -25.99
CA LYS A 400 19.26 -0.60 -25.72
C LYS A 400 18.11 0.31 -26.13
N VAL A 401 18.33 1.61 -26.22
CA VAL A 401 17.36 2.60 -26.68
C VAL A 401 17.57 2.95 -28.14
N VAL A 402 18.78 3.33 -28.49
CA VAL A 402 19.14 3.69 -29.86
C VAL A 402 20.52 3.15 -30.18
N SER A 403 20.66 2.39 -31.27
CA SER A 403 21.94 1.97 -31.81
C SER A 403 22.23 2.67 -33.14
N VAL A 404 23.52 2.79 -33.49
CA VAL A 404 24.00 3.40 -34.73
C VAL A 404 24.23 2.30 -35.75
N SER A 405 23.67 2.47 -36.95
CA SER A 405 23.87 1.57 -38.10
C SER A 405 24.21 2.39 -39.37
N GLY A 406 25.49 2.52 -39.65
CA GLY A 406 25.94 3.38 -40.77
C GLY A 406 25.58 4.86 -40.52
N SER A 407 24.75 5.42 -41.41
CA SER A 407 24.23 6.79 -41.29
C SER A 407 22.90 6.90 -40.53
N ASP A 408 22.38 5.79 -40.03
CA ASP A 408 21.05 5.72 -39.49
C ASP A 408 21.06 5.40 -37.99
N LEU A 409 19.98 5.79 -37.30
CA LEU A 409 19.72 5.44 -35.93
C LEU A 409 18.61 4.40 -35.87
N VAL A 410 18.91 3.23 -35.31
CA VAL A 410 17.94 2.17 -35.10
C VAL A 410 17.33 2.33 -33.71
N ILE A 411 16.02 2.45 -33.64
CA ILE A 411 15.27 2.55 -32.41
C ILE A 411 15.05 1.13 -31.86
N ASN A 412 15.64 0.85 -30.70
CA ASN A 412 15.55 -0.45 -30.06
C ASN A 412 14.50 -0.45 -28.94
N ASN A 413 14.31 0.70 -28.26
CA ASN A 413 13.33 0.86 -27.17
C ASN A 413 13.05 2.35 -26.92
N TYR A 414 12.08 2.65 -26.05
CA TYR A 414 11.85 4.00 -25.54
C TYR A 414 12.91 4.38 -24.50
N GLY A 415 13.09 5.68 -24.28
CA GLY A 415 14.10 6.25 -23.40
C GLY A 415 14.90 7.33 -24.10
N PHE A 416 16.12 7.56 -23.68
CA PHE A 416 17.03 8.46 -24.39
C PHE A 416 18.43 7.88 -24.52
N SER A 417 19.17 8.38 -25.51
CA SER A 417 20.60 8.13 -25.64
C SER A 417 21.32 9.41 -26.02
N ILE A 418 22.54 9.57 -25.52
CA ILE A 418 23.47 10.59 -25.94
C ILE A 418 24.35 9.97 -27.05
N LEU A 419 24.31 10.57 -28.22
CA LEU A 419 25.17 10.20 -29.34
C LEU A 419 26.42 11.09 -29.29
N LYS A 420 27.59 10.46 -29.16
CA LYS A 420 28.87 11.16 -29.15
C LYS A 420 29.53 11.00 -30.49
N GLY A 421 29.78 12.14 -31.16
CA GLY A 421 30.52 12.22 -32.41
C GLY A 421 32.02 12.07 -32.22
N ASN A 422 32.73 11.66 -33.29
CA ASN A 422 34.20 11.53 -33.27
C ASN A 422 34.95 12.87 -33.09
N ASP A 423 34.26 14.00 -33.24
CA ASP A 423 34.76 15.33 -32.92
C ASP A 423 34.51 15.73 -31.44
N GLY A 424 33.97 14.82 -30.66
CA GLY A 424 33.63 15.04 -29.25
C GLY A 424 32.29 15.72 -29.00
N SER A 425 31.54 16.08 -30.05
CA SER A 425 30.18 16.63 -29.89
C SER A 425 29.23 15.62 -29.27
N GLU A 426 28.27 16.09 -28.44
CA GLU A 426 27.23 15.27 -27.84
C GLU A 426 25.85 15.77 -28.29
N SER A 427 25.01 14.88 -28.79
CA SER A 427 23.63 15.15 -29.20
C SER A 427 22.66 14.15 -28.53
N ILE A 428 21.47 14.62 -28.18
CA ILE A 428 20.47 13.77 -27.50
C ILE A 428 19.43 13.28 -28.49
N VAL A 429 19.13 11.99 -28.40
CA VAL A 429 17.98 11.36 -29.05
C VAL A 429 17.06 10.84 -27.98
N THR A 430 15.81 11.29 -27.98
CA THR A 430 14.76 10.85 -27.08
C THR A 430 13.72 10.05 -27.84
N ILE A 431 13.49 8.83 -27.41
CA ILE A 431 12.46 7.95 -27.98
C ILE A 431 11.28 7.92 -27.00
N THR A 432 10.17 8.48 -27.43
CA THR A 432 8.96 8.50 -26.62
C THR A 432 8.29 7.14 -26.61
N GLN A 433 7.85 6.72 -25.44
CA GLN A 433 7.07 5.50 -25.29
C GLN A 433 5.73 5.68 -26.01
N VAL A 434 5.35 4.69 -26.81
CA VAL A 434 3.99 4.64 -27.34
C VAL A 434 3.04 4.04 -26.30
N ALA A 435 1.79 4.46 -26.33
CA ALA A 435 0.76 3.96 -25.42
C ALA A 435 0.67 2.43 -25.49
N GLY A 436 0.34 1.81 -24.37
CA GLY A 436 0.02 0.39 -24.32
C GLY A 436 -1.37 0.14 -24.89
N GLN A 437 -1.53 -1.00 -25.54
CA GLN A 437 -2.85 -1.48 -25.91
C GLN A 437 -3.58 -2.00 -24.67
N THR A 438 -4.90 -1.88 -24.64
CA THR A 438 -5.77 -2.40 -23.58
C THR A 438 -6.91 -3.22 -24.18
N ILE A 439 -7.46 -4.13 -23.40
CA ILE A 439 -8.70 -4.82 -23.71
C ILE A 439 -9.74 -4.19 -22.81
N ALA A 440 -10.73 -3.51 -23.37
CA ALA A 440 -11.75 -2.79 -22.61
C ALA A 440 -12.52 -3.79 -21.74
N ASN A 441 -13.19 -4.44 -21.52
CA ASN A 441 -14.00 -5.32 -20.69
C ASN A 441 -13.35 -6.68 -20.36
N LEU A 442 -12.01 -6.80 -20.38
CA LEU A 442 -11.35 -8.06 -20.03
C LEU A 442 -11.71 -8.54 -18.61
N GLU A 443 -12.01 -7.60 -17.74
CA GLU A 443 -12.36 -7.86 -16.35
C GLU A 443 -13.87 -7.83 -16.09
N THR A 444 -14.68 -7.73 -17.14
CA THR A 444 -16.15 -7.71 -17.03
C THR A 444 -16.68 -9.08 -17.41
N LEU A 445 -16.68 -9.97 -16.44
CA LEU A 445 -17.34 -11.26 -16.60
C LEU A 445 -18.86 -11.06 -16.56
N THR A 446 -19.50 -11.31 -17.65
CA THR A 446 -20.95 -11.48 -17.67
C THR A 446 -21.26 -12.95 -17.54
N CYS A 447 -21.81 -13.32 -16.42
CA CYS A 447 -22.37 -14.63 -16.23
C CYS A 447 -23.59 -14.79 -17.14
N ASN A 448 -23.53 -15.74 -18.05
CA ASN A 448 -24.65 -16.04 -18.93
C ASN A 448 -25.37 -17.29 -18.48
N TYR A 449 -26.22 -17.12 -17.53
CA TYR A 449 -27.21 -18.12 -17.27
C TYR A 449 -28.56 -17.50 -16.92
N THR A 450 -29.64 -18.15 -17.39
CA THR A 450 -31.00 -17.79 -17.07
C THR A 450 -31.26 -17.93 -15.57
N GLY A 451 -30.87 -16.93 -14.82
CA GLY A 451 -31.55 -16.71 -13.57
C GLY A 451 -30.74 -16.56 -12.27
N THR A 452 -29.48 -16.97 -12.13
CA THR A 452 -28.78 -16.78 -10.81
C THR A 452 -27.26 -16.94 -10.88
N CYS A 453 -26.61 -16.14 -11.70
CA CYS A 453 -25.18 -16.03 -11.56
C CYS A 453 -24.81 -15.01 -10.49
N THR A 454 -24.09 -15.41 -9.48
CA THR A 454 -23.35 -14.47 -8.66
C THR A 454 -22.16 -13.97 -9.48
N SER A 455 -22.16 -12.68 -9.80
CA SER A 455 -20.99 -12.07 -10.42
C SER A 455 -19.77 -12.30 -9.53
N PRO A 456 -18.60 -12.64 -10.10
CA PRO A 456 -17.41 -12.83 -9.32
C PRO A 456 -17.08 -11.56 -8.52
N THR A 457 -16.57 -11.72 -7.33
CA THR A 457 -16.07 -10.60 -6.56
C THR A 457 -14.75 -10.16 -7.17
N LYS A 458 -14.64 -8.89 -7.52
CA LYS A 458 -13.40 -8.32 -8.07
C LYS A 458 -12.60 -7.62 -6.99
N THR A 459 -11.35 -7.99 -6.82
CA THR A 459 -10.39 -7.31 -5.95
C THR A 459 -9.15 -6.97 -6.76
N GLY A 460 -9.06 -5.71 -7.22
CA GLY A 460 -7.96 -5.28 -8.07
C GLY A 460 -7.97 -6.04 -9.42
N ARG A 461 -6.92 -6.86 -9.66
CA ARG A 461 -6.78 -7.71 -10.85
C ARG A 461 -7.13 -9.18 -10.60
N THR A 462 -7.73 -9.50 -9.47
CA THR A 462 -8.19 -10.83 -9.11
C THR A 462 -9.69 -10.92 -9.24
N LEU A 463 -10.18 -11.99 -9.87
CA LEU A 463 -11.58 -12.34 -9.97
C LEU A 463 -11.83 -13.60 -9.15
N ASP A 464 -12.65 -13.49 -8.12
CA ASP A 464 -12.98 -14.57 -7.19
C ASP A 464 -14.29 -15.24 -7.59
N PHE A 465 -14.25 -16.55 -7.77
CA PHE A 465 -15.39 -17.39 -8.07
C PHE A 465 -15.64 -18.38 -6.93
N ASP A 466 -16.84 -18.37 -6.40
CA ASP A 466 -17.33 -19.43 -5.53
C ASP A 466 -17.93 -20.57 -6.39
N ALA A 467 -17.74 -21.80 -5.97
CA ALA A 467 -18.35 -22.95 -6.64
C ALA A 467 -19.88 -22.88 -6.53
N ASP A 468 -20.53 -22.66 -7.66
CA ASP A 468 -21.99 -22.56 -7.80
C ASP A 468 -22.57 -23.66 -8.72
N GLY A 469 -21.74 -24.62 -9.12
CA GLY A 469 -22.08 -25.69 -10.06
C GLY A 469 -21.90 -25.28 -11.53
N ILE A 470 -21.44 -24.05 -11.80
CA ILE A 470 -21.10 -23.55 -13.13
C ILE A 470 -19.57 -23.52 -13.25
N ASN A 471 -19.03 -24.14 -14.29
CA ASN A 471 -17.59 -24.19 -14.51
C ASN A 471 -17.16 -23.48 -15.79
N ASP A 472 -18.10 -23.05 -16.63
CA ASP A 472 -17.84 -22.37 -17.90
C ASP A 472 -18.44 -20.97 -17.88
N TYR A 473 -17.59 -19.95 -18.00
CA TYR A 473 -17.98 -18.55 -17.97
C TYR A 473 -17.58 -17.83 -19.24
N LEU A 474 -18.39 -16.87 -19.67
CA LEU A 474 -17.99 -15.93 -20.70
C LEU A 474 -16.99 -14.93 -20.10
N LEU A 475 -15.74 -14.94 -20.55
CA LEU A 475 -14.70 -14.04 -20.05
C LEU A 475 -14.77 -12.66 -20.74
N THR A 476 -14.86 -12.65 -22.07
CA THR A 476 -15.05 -11.41 -22.83
C THR A 476 -15.55 -11.70 -24.24
N THR A 477 -16.36 -10.80 -24.78
CA THR A 477 -16.75 -10.76 -26.19
C THR A 477 -15.75 -10.01 -27.07
N GLU A 478 -14.76 -9.36 -26.46
CA GLU A 478 -13.76 -8.61 -27.17
C GLU A 478 -12.88 -9.53 -28.01
N SER A 479 -12.62 -9.14 -29.23
CA SER A 479 -11.73 -9.85 -30.16
C SER A 479 -10.49 -9.05 -30.53
N LYS A 480 -10.50 -7.77 -30.19
CA LYS A 480 -9.44 -6.80 -30.48
C LYS A 480 -9.19 -5.89 -29.30
N THR A 481 -7.97 -5.38 -29.20
CA THR A 481 -7.61 -4.31 -28.28
C THR A 481 -8.32 -3.01 -28.69
N ASN A 482 -8.27 -1.99 -27.82
CA ASN A 482 -8.74 -0.63 -28.12
C ASN A 482 -8.14 -0.06 -29.41
N GLU A 483 -7.01 -0.60 -29.87
CA GLU A 483 -6.26 -0.15 -31.05
C GLU A 483 -6.40 -1.10 -32.24
N GLY A 484 -7.36 -2.01 -32.18
CA GLY A 484 -7.72 -2.88 -33.29
C GLY A 484 -6.84 -4.12 -33.47
N SER A 485 -5.82 -4.34 -32.64
CA SER A 485 -5.00 -5.55 -32.67
C SER A 485 -5.77 -6.76 -32.19
N ALA A 486 -5.63 -7.87 -32.87
CA ALA A 486 -6.10 -9.16 -32.34
C ALA A 486 -5.29 -9.52 -31.09
N PHE A 487 -5.95 -10.04 -30.06
CA PHE A 487 -5.26 -10.52 -28.87
C PHE A 487 -5.49 -12.00 -28.62
N THR A 488 -4.65 -12.59 -27.80
CA THR A 488 -4.80 -13.96 -27.30
C THR A 488 -4.81 -13.97 -25.79
N LEU A 489 -5.62 -14.88 -25.22
CA LEU A 489 -5.62 -15.19 -23.80
C LEU A 489 -5.05 -16.59 -23.61
N THR A 490 -4.15 -16.75 -22.64
CA THR A 490 -3.52 -18.04 -22.35
C THR A 490 -3.55 -18.27 -20.84
N ALA A 491 -4.05 -19.42 -20.42
CA ALA A 491 -3.97 -19.86 -19.03
C ALA A 491 -2.55 -20.29 -18.71
N LEU A 492 -1.96 -19.73 -17.66
CA LEU A 492 -0.63 -20.09 -17.17
C LEU A 492 -0.71 -21.28 -16.20
N ASP A 493 -1.86 -21.50 -15.58
CA ASP A 493 -2.10 -22.58 -14.61
C ASP A 493 -3.24 -23.51 -15.12
N PRO A 494 -2.97 -24.32 -16.16
CA PRO A 494 -4.03 -25.03 -16.90
C PRO A 494 -4.66 -26.21 -16.14
N THR A 495 -4.14 -26.56 -14.99
CA THR A 495 -4.76 -27.50 -14.05
C THR A 495 -5.89 -26.89 -13.24
N ILE A 496 -5.84 -25.57 -13.03
CA ILE A 496 -6.81 -24.81 -12.23
C ILE A 496 -7.87 -24.19 -13.14
N ILE A 497 -7.43 -23.54 -14.22
CA ILE A 497 -8.27 -22.85 -15.18
C ILE A 497 -7.89 -23.21 -16.62
N ASP A 498 -8.83 -23.00 -17.53
CA ASP A 498 -8.58 -23.03 -18.97
C ASP A 498 -9.27 -21.83 -19.62
N VAL A 499 -8.67 -21.31 -20.67
CA VAL A 499 -9.26 -20.21 -21.42
C VAL A 499 -9.15 -20.51 -22.92
N LYS A 500 -10.26 -20.41 -23.64
CA LYS A 500 -10.29 -20.69 -25.06
C LYS A 500 -11.23 -19.78 -25.82
N LYS A 501 -10.90 -19.51 -27.06
CA LYS A 501 -11.80 -18.88 -28.01
C LYS A 501 -12.84 -19.89 -28.46
N SER A 502 -14.12 -19.51 -28.45
CA SER A 502 -15.23 -20.39 -28.79
C SER A 502 -16.36 -19.61 -29.44
N THR A 503 -17.15 -20.28 -30.26
CA THR A 503 -18.43 -19.70 -30.74
C THR A 503 -19.46 -19.78 -29.61
N CYS A 504 -20.07 -18.65 -29.31
CA CYS A 504 -21.08 -18.55 -28.27
C CYS A 504 -22.30 -19.41 -28.60
N SER A 505 -22.60 -20.40 -27.77
CA SER A 505 -23.79 -21.28 -27.90
C SER A 505 -24.96 -20.71 -27.09
N SER A 506 -26.16 -21.26 -27.32
CA SER A 506 -27.36 -20.85 -26.61
C SER A 506 -27.36 -21.15 -25.10
N THR A 507 -26.42 -21.95 -24.63
CA THR A 507 -26.32 -22.35 -23.21
C THR A 507 -25.30 -21.55 -22.41
N SER A 508 -24.41 -20.83 -23.09
CA SER A 508 -23.28 -20.13 -22.43
C SER A 508 -23.28 -18.61 -22.64
N CYS A 509 -24.24 -18.07 -23.39
CA CYS A 509 -24.24 -16.67 -23.80
C CYS A 509 -25.68 -16.13 -23.96
N SER A 510 -25.80 -14.79 -23.81
CA SER A 510 -27.09 -14.13 -24.08
C SER A 510 -27.49 -14.27 -25.55
N ASN A 511 -28.79 -14.12 -25.84
CA ASN A 511 -29.29 -14.18 -27.21
C ASN A 511 -28.64 -13.20 -28.19
N SER A 512 -28.19 -12.04 -27.68
CA SER A 512 -27.48 -11.03 -28.46
C SER A 512 -26.02 -11.41 -28.80
N GLN A 513 -25.46 -12.39 -28.10
CA GLN A 513 -24.05 -12.84 -28.26
C GLN A 513 -23.99 -14.18 -29.05
N LYS A 514 -25.11 -14.81 -29.26
CA LYS A 514 -25.22 -16.12 -29.96
C LYS A 514 -24.56 -16.04 -31.35
N GLY A 515 -23.66 -16.98 -31.61
CA GLY A 515 -22.92 -17.05 -32.87
C GLY A 515 -21.65 -16.18 -32.91
N GLN A 516 -21.41 -15.30 -31.94
CA GLN A 516 -20.19 -14.51 -31.88
C GLN A 516 -19.02 -15.35 -31.38
N GLN A 517 -17.80 -14.97 -31.81
CA GLN A 517 -16.54 -15.50 -31.23
C GLN A 517 -16.27 -14.80 -29.92
N VAL A 518 -16.13 -15.58 -28.85
CA VAL A 518 -15.93 -15.09 -27.48
C VAL A 518 -14.78 -15.84 -26.80
N TRP A 519 -14.23 -15.27 -25.75
CA TRP A 519 -13.30 -15.96 -24.88
C TRP A 519 -14.07 -16.58 -23.71
N MET A 520 -13.95 -17.90 -23.56
CA MET A 520 -14.57 -18.68 -22.48
C MET A 520 -13.52 -19.06 -21.46
N LEU A 521 -13.83 -18.85 -20.18
CA LEU A 521 -13.10 -19.35 -19.01
C LEU A 521 -13.72 -20.63 -18.53
N LYS A 522 -12.92 -21.67 -18.31
CA LYS A 522 -13.33 -22.91 -17.66
C LYS A 522 -12.59 -23.07 -16.33
N LEU A 523 -13.32 -23.20 -15.23
CA LEU A 523 -12.80 -23.53 -13.92
C LEU A 523 -12.68 -25.06 -13.80
N LYS A 524 -11.49 -25.57 -13.43
CA LYS A 524 -11.20 -27.01 -13.39
C LYS A 524 -11.02 -27.54 -11.99
N SER A 525 -10.24 -26.83 -11.16
CA SER A 525 -9.97 -27.19 -9.78
C SER A 525 -9.84 -25.97 -8.90
N PHE A 526 -10.11 -26.12 -7.60
CA PHE A 526 -9.96 -25.03 -6.66
C PHE A 526 -8.51 -24.56 -6.56
N GLY A 527 -8.32 -23.27 -6.40
CA GLY A 527 -7.03 -22.60 -6.35
C GLY A 527 -7.02 -21.28 -7.11
N THR A 528 -5.85 -20.67 -7.20
CA THR A 528 -5.63 -19.44 -7.98
C THR A 528 -4.87 -19.77 -9.25
N GLY A 529 -5.46 -19.46 -10.39
CA GLY A 529 -4.86 -19.59 -11.72
C GLY A 529 -4.68 -18.23 -12.37
N ARG A 530 -3.68 -18.08 -13.24
CA ARG A 530 -3.37 -16.82 -13.93
C ARG A 530 -3.66 -16.93 -15.41
N ILE A 531 -4.16 -15.83 -15.96
CA ILE A 531 -4.36 -15.65 -17.41
C ILE A 531 -3.45 -14.52 -17.88
N VAL A 532 -2.71 -14.76 -18.94
CA VAL A 532 -1.97 -13.71 -19.65
C VAL A 532 -2.69 -13.35 -20.95
N ALA A 533 -2.90 -12.05 -21.13
CA ALA A 533 -3.40 -11.46 -22.37
C ALA A 533 -2.23 -10.88 -23.18
N THR A 534 -2.13 -11.22 -24.44
CA THR A 534 -1.07 -10.72 -25.33
C THR A 534 -1.63 -10.20 -26.64
N ALA A 535 -1.10 -9.08 -27.13
CA ALA A 535 -1.37 -8.57 -28.47
C ALA A 535 -0.08 -8.06 -29.10
N ALA A 536 0.05 -8.20 -30.41
CA ALA A 536 1.20 -7.67 -31.14
C ALA A 536 1.21 -6.14 -31.14
N ALA A 537 2.40 -5.54 -31.26
CA ALA A 537 2.54 -4.11 -31.45
C ALA A 537 1.89 -3.66 -32.76
N THR A 538 1.40 -2.43 -32.78
CA THR A 538 0.94 -1.74 -34.01
C THR A 538 1.80 -0.49 -34.25
N PRO A 539 1.72 0.18 -35.42
CA PRO A 539 2.52 1.38 -35.67
C PRO A 539 2.34 2.51 -34.65
N GLY A 540 1.26 2.53 -33.88
CA GLY A 540 1.00 3.57 -32.86
C GLY A 540 1.09 3.08 -31.42
N TYR A 541 1.24 1.77 -31.20
CA TYR A 541 1.09 1.17 -29.88
C TYR A 541 2.03 -0.02 -29.67
N ARG A 542 2.58 -0.13 -28.46
CA ARG A 542 3.43 -1.27 -28.09
C ARG A 542 2.63 -2.56 -27.98
N ALA A 543 3.32 -3.69 -28.09
CA ALA A 543 2.75 -4.99 -27.76
C ALA A 543 2.14 -4.97 -26.34
N MET A 544 1.02 -5.65 -26.19
CA MET A 544 0.36 -5.82 -24.90
C MET A 544 0.79 -7.15 -24.29
N GLN A 545 1.16 -7.11 -23.02
CA GLN A 545 1.24 -8.27 -22.16
C GLN A 545 0.68 -7.87 -20.80
N ASP A 546 -0.43 -8.46 -20.41
CA ASP A 546 -1.13 -8.18 -19.18
C ASP A 546 -1.53 -9.47 -18.50
N THR A 547 -1.41 -9.54 -17.17
CA THR A 547 -1.72 -10.75 -16.40
C THR A 547 -2.73 -10.42 -15.30
N PHE A 548 -3.72 -11.29 -15.14
CA PHE A 548 -4.70 -11.21 -14.07
C PHE A 548 -4.97 -12.59 -13.48
N GLU A 549 -5.51 -12.62 -12.27
CA GLU A 549 -5.69 -13.82 -11.49
C GLU A 549 -7.17 -14.21 -11.42
N ILE A 550 -7.41 -15.51 -11.45
CA ILE A 550 -8.72 -16.12 -11.24
C ILE A 550 -8.61 -17.01 -10.01
N THR A 551 -9.33 -16.69 -8.96
CA THR A 551 -9.43 -17.54 -7.78
C THR A 551 -10.72 -18.31 -7.80
N TYR A 552 -10.65 -19.64 -7.79
CA TYR A 552 -11.78 -20.54 -7.69
C TYR A 552 -11.74 -21.24 -6.33
N LYS A 553 -12.79 -21.04 -5.54
CA LYS A 553 -12.90 -21.57 -4.18
C LYS A 553 -14.25 -22.24 -3.96
N LYS A 554 -14.34 -23.06 -2.91
CA LYS A 554 -15.60 -23.67 -2.52
C LYS A 554 -16.62 -22.58 -2.17
N GLY A 555 -17.86 -22.82 -2.53
CA GLY A 555 -18.96 -21.93 -2.21
C GLY A 555 -19.36 -22.05 -0.73
N ALA A 556 -19.93 -20.98 -0.17
CA ALA A 556 -20.46 -21.00 1.18
C ALA A 556 -21.84 -21.67 1.20
N GLN A 557 -22.00 -22.69 2.06
CA GLN A 557 -23.31 -23.27 2.32
C GLN A 557 -24.23 -22.28 3.03
N ARG A 558 -25.53 -22.32 2.72
CA ARG A 558 -26.55 -21.45 3.31
C ARG A 558 -27.73 -22.27 3.81
N ILE A 559 -28.33 -21.80 4.92
CA ILE A 559 -29.59 -22.31 5.44
C ILE A 559 -30.73 -21.34 5.06
N THR A 560 -31.96 -21.81 5.00
CA THR A 560 -33.14 -20.97 4.76
C THR A 560 -33.23 -19.85 5.80
N ASN A 561 -33.78 -18.70 5.40
CA ASN A 561 -34.02 -17.55 6.29
C ASN A 561 -35.00 -17.82 7.45
N LYS A 562 -35.61 -19.01 7.48
CA LYS A 562 -36.43 -19.49 8.60
C LYS A 562 -35.57 -19.97 9.78
N PHE A 563 -34.33 -20.35 9.57
CA PHE A 563 -33.36 -20.65 10.64
C PHE A 563 -32.74 -19.33 11.15
N LYS A 564 -33.33 -18.77 12.18
CA LYS A 564 -32.97 -17.48 12.80
C LYS A 564 -33.40 -17.47 14.27
N ASP A 565 -32.96 -16.47 15.01
CA ASP A 565 -33.40 -16.23 16.37
C ASP A 565 -34.93 -16.10 16.43
N GLN A 566 -35.55 -16.80 17.39
CA GLN A 566 -37.01 -16.87 17.51
C GLN A 566 -37.45 -16.80 18.98
N LYS A 567 -38.57 -16.08 19.20
CA LYS A 567 -39.37 -16.18 20.44
C LYS A 567 -40.57 -17.06 20.15
N VAL A 568 -40.74 -18.10 20.92
CA VAL A 568 -41.82 -19.09 20.76
C VAL A 568 -42.61 -19.25 22.06
N ALA A 569 -43.92 -19.46 21.95
CA ALA A 569 -44.77 -19.72 23.12
C ALA A 569 -44.47 -21.11 23.69
N LEU A 570 -44.81 -21.31 24.95
CA LEU A 570 -44.76 -22.64 25.61
C LEU A 570 -45.62 -23.64 24.83
N GLY A 571 -45.11 -24.83 24.55
CA GLY A 571 -45.77 -25.88 23.81
C GLY A 571 -46.03 -25.60 22.34
N ALA A 572 -45.52 -24.50 21.79
CA ALA A 572 -45.70 -24.16 20.39
C ALA A 572 -45.03 -25.16 19.43
N SER A 573 -45.64 -25.39 18.29
CA SER A 573 -45.02 -26.19 17.22
C SER A 573 -44.96 -25.41 15.89
N SER A 574 -43.96 -25.72 15.10
CA SER A 574 -43.75 -25.15 13.75
C SER A 574 -43.37 -26.26 12.80
N THR A 575 -43.79 -26.15 11.55
CA THR A 575 -43.35 -27.02 10.46
C THR A 575 -42.10 -26.54 9.75
N THR A 576 -41.55 -25.39 10.17
CA THR A 576 -40.36 -24.76 9.60
C THR A 576 -39.41 -24.30 10.72
N GLY A 577 -38.17 -23.99 10.41
CA GLY A 577 -37.20 -23.41 11.34
C GLY A 577 -35.98 -24.30 11.61
N LEU A 578 -36.07 -25.62 11.44
CA LEU A 578 -34.96 -26.57 11.58
C LEU A 578 -34.89 -27.47 10.33
N PRO A 579 -34.49 -26.97 9.15
CA PRO A 579 -34.51 -27.75 7.90
C PRO A 579 -33.54 -28.95 7.97
N ASP A 580 -33.85 -30.00 7.18
CA ASP A 580 -33.03 -31.22 7.12
C ASP A 580 -31.76 -31.05 6.29
N THR A 581 -31.80 -30.11 5.34
CA THR A 581 -30.66 -29.84 4.44
C THR A 581 -30.41 -28.35 4.30
N THR A 582 -29.18 -28.00 3.91
CA THR A 582 -28.84 -26.65 3.44
C THR A 582 -29.58 -26.37 2.12
N LEU A 583 -29.58 -25.11 1.68
CA LEU A 583 -30.11 -24.74 0.37
C LEU A 583 -29.36 -25.41 -0.79
N MET A 584 -28.17 -25.94 -0.54
CA MET A 584 -27.32 -26.68 -1.49
C MET A 584 -27.43 -28.20 -1.32
N GLY A 585 -28.38 -28.69 -0.51
CA GLY A 585 -28.71 -30.10 -0.37
C GLY A 585 -27.84 -30.88 0.64
N ALA A 586 -26.83 -30.27 1.30
CA ALA A 586 -26.05 -30.96 2.31
C ALA A 586 -26.87 -31.20 3.59
N PRO A 587 -26.79 -32.40 4.19
CA PRO A 587 -27.55 -32.74 5.41
C PRO A 587 -27.11 -31.89 6.59
N ILE A 588 -28.07 -31.45 7.40
CA ILE A 588 -27.83 -30.64 8.59
C ILE A 588 -28.00 -31.50 9.84
N THR A 589 -27.01 -31.43 10.74
CA THR A 589 -27.08 -31.93 12.10
C THR A 589 -27.25 -30.78 13.09
N TYR A 590 -28.00 -31.03 14.16
CA TYR A 590 -28.27 -30.01 15.17
C TYR A 590 -27.75 -30.41 16.54
N THR A 591 -27.25 -29.39 17.27
CA THR A 591 -27.01 -29.51 18.70
C THR A 591 -27.74 -28.40 19.43
N TYR A 592 -28.16 -28.66 20.67
CA TYR A 592 -28.95 -27.79 21.52
C TYR A 592 -28.17 -27.49 22.80
N ASN A 593 -27.71 -26.25 22.98
CA ASN A 593 -26.78 -25.88 24.04
C ASN A 593 -25.53 -26.82 24.06
N GLY A 594 -25.06 -27.23 22.88
CA GLY A 594 -23.94 -28.17 22.72
C GLY A 594 -24.26 -29.66 22.89
N LYS A 595 -25.49 -30.04 23.25
CA LYS A 595 -25.96 -31.43 23.41
C LYS A 595 -26.72 -31.91 22.18
N ALA A 596 -26.76 -33.22 21.95
CA ALA A 596 -27.46 -33.82 20.82
C ALA A 596 -28.99 -33.68 20.93
N THR A 597 -29.53 -33.55 22.12
CA THR A 597 -30.97 -33.42 22.40
C THR A 597 -31.23 -32.30 23.40
N SER A 598 -32.47 -31.84 23.49
CA SER A 598 -32.93 -30.84 24.46
C SER A 598 -34.30 -31.25 25.02
N ASP A 599 -34.53 -31.06 26.32
CA ASP A 599 -35.82 -31.26 26.96
C ASP A 599 -36.78 -30.09 26.66
N TYR A 600 -36.27 -29.00 26.09
CA TYR A 600 -37.01 -27.76 25.87
C TYR A 600 -37.36 -27.48 24.40
N LEU A 601 -36.65 -28.11 23.46
CA LEU A 601 -36.89 -27.93 22.02
C LEU A 601 -36.58 -29.23 21.30
N THR A 602 -37.58 -29.78 20.61
CA THR A 602 -37.43 -31.01 19.83
C THR A 602 -37.62 -30.73 18.36
N LYS A 603 -36.74 -31.27 17.50
CA LYS A 603 -36.91 -31.22 16.06
C LYS A 603 -38.08 -32.10 15.61
N ASN A 604 -38.93 -31.57 14.73
CA ASN A 604 -40.06 -32.27 14.16
C ASN A 604 -40.16 -32.02 12.65
N GLY A 605 -39.69 -32.95 11.84
CA GLY A 605 -39.49 -32.73 10.39
C GLY A 605 -38.57 -31.54 10.16
N ALA A 606 -38.89 -30.65 9.24
CA ALA A 606 -38.18 -29.41 9.01
C ALA A 606 -38.49 -28.28 10.04
N GLY A 607 -39.25 -28.61 11.08
CA GLY A 607 -39.69 -27.69 12.12
C GLY A 607 -39.30 -28.14 13.51
N PHE A 608 -40.05 -27.68 14.50
CA PHE A 608 -39.78 -27.94 15.92
C PHE A 608 -41.06 -28.00 16.77
N ILE A 609 -40.93 -28.59 17.95
CA ILE A 609 -41.88 -28.52 19.06
C ILE A 609 -41.19 -27.92 20.27
N ALA A 610 -41.73 -26.84 20.81
CA ALA A 610 -41.25 -26.21 22.02
C ALA A 610 -41.80 -26.90 23.26
N GLY A 611 -41.02 -26.98 24.34
CA GLY A 611 -41.43 -27.51 25.64
C GLY A 611 -42.41 -26.60 26.34
N THR A 612 -42.93 -27.08 27.47
CA THR A 612 -43.92 -26.40 28.31
C THR A 612 -43.31 -25.58 29.45
N GLN A 613 -41.99 -25.46 29.52
CA GLN A 613 -41.26 -24.67 30.50
C GLN A 613 -40.51 -23.51 29.82
N ASN A 614 -40.35 -22.39 30.53
CA ASN A 614 -39.55 -21.28 30.07
C ASN A 614 -38.09 -21.70 29.93
N ALA A 615 -37.51 -21.49 28.75
CA ALA A 615 -36.14 -21.91 28.45
C ALA A 615 -35.49 -21.04 27.36
N ILE A 616 -34.15 -21.05 27.32
CA ILE A 616 -33.37 -20.48 26.23
C ILE A 616 -32.49 -21.60 25.64
N VAL A 617 -32.58 -21.82 24.34
CA VAL A 617 -31.87 -22.91 23.66
C VAL A 617 -31.06 -22.34 22.48
N ALA A 618 -29.75 -22.42 22.59
CA ALA A 618 -28.88 -22.16 21.44
C ALA A 618 -28.86 -23.40 20.54
N VAL A 619 -29.37 -23.26 19.35
CA VAL A 619 -29.43 -24.33 18.33
C VAL A 619 -28.32 -24.11 17.32
N THR A 620 -27.32 -25.00 17.31
CA THR A 620 -26.25 -24.97 16.34
C THR A 620 -26.50 -25.96 15.23
N ALA A 621 -26.64 -25.46 14.01
CA ALA A 621 -26.73 -26.24 12.78
C ALA A 621 -25.30 -26.47 12.23
N ARG A 622 -25.01 -27.71 11.84
CA ARG A 622 -23.75 -28.08 11.18
C ARG A 622 -24.06 -28.88 9.92
N ALA A 623 -23.47 -28.48 8.83
CA ALA A 623 -23.43 -29.29 7.61
C ALA A 623 -21.98 -29.61 7.24
N PRO A 624 -21.69 -30.83 6.79
CA PRO A 624 -20.35 -31.22 6.39
C PRO A 624 -19.93 -30.46 5.13
N GLU A 625 -18.64 -30.34 4.96
CA GLU A 625 -18.04 -29.93 3.69
C GLU A 625 -18.45 -30.90 2.58
N THR A 626 -18.69 -30.39 1.39
CA THR A 626 -18.93 -31.18 0.19
C THR A 626 -17.79 -30.97 -0.82
N GLU A 627 -17.88 -31.65 -1.96
CA GLU A 627 -16.90 -31.45 -3.02
C GLU A 627 -16.81 -29.98 -3.47
N THR A 628 -17.95 -29.29 -3.51
CA THR A 628 -18.05 -27.93 -4.04
C THR A 628 -18.34 -26.84 -2.99
N MET A 629 -18.67 -27.20 -1.76
CA MET A 629 -19.10 -26.28 -0.71
C MET A 629 -18.29 -26.46 0.57
N ASP A 630 -17.97 -25.38 1.23
CA ASP A 630 -17.37 -25.39 2.57
C ASP A 630 -18.33 -25.96 3.63
N SER A 631 -17.81 -26.40 4.74
CA SER A 631 -18.63 -26.77 5.89
C SER A 631 -19.40 -25.57 6.45
N LEU A 632 -20.61 -25.82 6.98
CA LEU A 632 -21.42 -24.80 7.63
C LEU A 632 -21.47 -25.02 9.13
N VAL A 633 -21.30 -23.94 9.90
CA VAL A 633 -21.63 -23.88 11.33
C VAL A 633 -22.39 -22.57 11.57
N MET A 634 -23.64 -22.68 12.00
CA MET A 634 -24.48 -21.51 12.31
C MET A 634 -25.26 -21.76 13.60
N THR A 635 -25.27 -20.79 14.53
CA THR A 635 -26.01 -20.89 15.79
C THR A 635 -27.07 -19.81 15.86
N VAL A 636 -28.27 -20.19 16.28
CA VAL A 636 -29.41 -19.30 16.52
C VAL A 636 -30.00 -19.58 17.91
N THR A 637 -30.71 -18.62 18.47
CA THR A 637 -31.31 -18.72 19.80
C THR A 637 -32.83 -18.85 19.73
N PHE A 638 -33.37 -19.89 20.37
CA PHE A 638 -34.79 -20.05 20.62
C PHE A 638 -35.10 -19.64 22.07
N THR A 639 -35.91 -18.61 22.24
CA THR A 639 -36.43 -18.19 23.53
C THR A 639 -37.82 -18.72 23.67
N ILE A 640 -38.03 -19.68 24.60
CA ILE A 640 -39.31 -20.37 24.83
C ILE A 640 -39.96 -19.73 26.06
N GLY A 641 -41.13 -19.10 25.89
CA GLY A 641 -41.81 -18.37 26.91
C GLY A 641 -41.03 -17.10 27.39
N ASP A 642 -40.89 -16.92 28.70
CA ASP A 642 -40.18 -15.78 29.32
C ASP A 642 -38.71 -16.11 29.56
N ALA A 643 -37.81 -15.35 28.92
CA ALA A 643 -36.37 -15.53 29.07
C ALA A 643 -35.86 -15.30 30.48
N ASN A 644 -36.50 -14.38 31.25
CA ASN A 644 -36.11 -14.07 32.62
C ASN A 644 -36.47 -15.18 33.62
N ALA A 645 -37.43 -16.04 33.24
CA ALA A 645 -37.88 -17.20 34.00
C ALA A 645 -37.32 -18.53 33.43
N ALA A 646 -36.31 -18.49 32.57
CA ALA A 646 -35.73 -19.67 31.93
C ALA A 646 -35.10 -20.61 32.97
N VAL A 647 -35.59 -21.86 33.00
CA VAL A 647 -35.15 -22.87 33.96
C VAL A 647 -33.76 -23.45 33.61
N ASN A 648 -33.29 -23.27 32.40
CA ASN A 648 -32.01 -23.77 31.88
C ASN A 648 -30.95 -22.67 31.66
N LEU A 649 -31.08 -21.53 32.29
CA LEU A 649 -30.19 -20.40 32.09
C LEU A 649 -28.72 -20.75 32.37
N ALA A 650 -28.46 -21.58 33.37
CA ALA A 650 -27.12 -22.06 33.72
C ALA A 650 -26.51 -22.91 32.59
N GLU A 651 -27.31 -23.79 31.97
CA GLU A 651 -26.86 -24.61 30.82
C GLU A 651 -26.61 -23.75 29.59
N TYR A 652 -27.48 -22.82 29.27
CA TYR A 652 -27.31 -21.89 28.18
C TYR A 652 -26.06 -21.03 28.33
N ASN A 653 -25.84 -20.48 29.53
CA ASN A 653 -24.64 -19.70 29.82
C ASN A 653 -23.34 -20.54 29.77
N ALA A 654 -23.39 -21.81 30.20
CA ALA A 654 -22.25 -22.72 30.06
C ALA A 654 -21.92 -23.03 28.61
N PHE A 655 -22.92 -23.11 27.74
CA PHE A 655 -22.72 -23.27 26.29
C PHE A 655 -22.08 -22.02 25.65
N LEU A 656 -22.54 -20.82 25.99
CA LEU A 656 -21.98 -19.57 25.49
C LEU A 656 -20.56 -19.34 25.97
N ASN A 657 -20.20 -19.91 27.15
CA ASN A 657 -18.88 -19.74 27.75
C ASN A 657 -18.24 -21.12 28.05
N PRO A 658 -17.86 -21.88 27.04
CA PRO A 658 -17.37 -23.27 27.19
C PRO A 658 -16.10 -23.43 28.04
N GLU A 659 -15.39 -22.34 28.35
CA GLU A 659 -14.16 -22.41 29.19
C GLU A 659 -14.42 -22.68 30.67
N VAL A 660 -15.71 -22.84 31.12
CA VAL A 660 -16.04 -23.09 32.51
C VAL A 660 -16.03 -24.59 32.86
N ALA A 661 -15.94 -25.50 31.90
CA ALA A 661 -16.19 -26.94 32.14
C ALA A 661 -15.07 -27.88 31.65
N ILE A 662 -13.80 -27.48 31.66
CA ILE A 662 -12.72 -28.44 31.36
C ILE A 662 -12.02 -28.86 32.64
N LYS A 663 -12.34 -30.10 33.10
CA LYS A 663 -11.45 -30.85 33.99
C LYS A 663 -10.13 -31.14 33.27
N PRO A 664 -8.96 -30.98 33.92
CA PRO A 664 -7.67 -31.10 33.25
C PRO A 664 -7.30 -32.58 33.10
N THR A 665 -7.45 -33.11 31.92
CA THR A 665 -6.72 -34.32 31.50
C THR A 665 -6.31 -34.12 30.07
N HIS A 666 -5.19 -33.43 29.86
CA HIS A 666 -4.21 -33.74 28.80
C HIS A 666 -2.96 -32.88 29.01
N LYS A 667 -1.83 -33.55 28.86
CA LYS A 667 -0.46 -33.04 28.96
C LYS A 667 -0.33 -31.72 28.16
N ILE A 668 -0.26 -30.61 28.86
CA ILE A 668 -0.03 -29.29 28.30
C ILE A 668 1.41 -29.27 27.80
N MET A 669 1.63 -29.11 26.52
CA MET A 669 2.91 -28.60 26.04
C MET A 669 3.09 -27.21 26.69
N ALA A 670 4.16 -27.06 27.45
CA ALA A 670 4.42 -25.86 28.23
C ALA A 670 4.29 -24.61 27.37
N SER A 671 3.28 -23.77 27.66
CA SER A 671 3.20 -22.44 27.09
C SER A 671 4.47 -21.69 27.50
N SER A 672 5.11 -21.03 26.58
CA SER A 672 6.37 -20.33 26.81
C SER A 672 6.18 -18.99 27.55
N ILE A 673 4.95 -18.54 27.76
CA ILE A 673 4.61 -17.38 28.59
C ILE A 673 4.02 -17.90 29.90
N GLN A 674 4.70 -17.61 31.01
CA GLN A 674 4.14 -17.79 32.35
C GLN A 674 3.65 -16.42 32.82
N ALA A 675 2.43 -16.36 33.36
CA ALA A 675 1.85 -15.10 33.80
C ALA A 675 0.97 -15.30 35.06
N HIS A 676 1.00 -14.33 35.98
CA HIS A 676 0.20 -14.29 37.18
C HIS A 676 -0.07 -12.87 37.63
N MET A 677 -1.12 -12.67 38.43
CA MET A 677 -1.43 -11.40 39.09
C MET A 677 -0.85 -11.37 40.50
N ASN A 678 -0.26 -10.23 40.87
CA ASN A 678 0.09 -9.91 42.23
C ASN A 678 -0.54 -8.53 42.57
N GLY A 679 -1.65 -8.54 43.34
CA GLY A 679 -2.46 -7.34 43.52
C GLY A 679 -3.00 -6.82 42.18
N LYS A 680 -2.71 -5.56 41.84
CA LYS A 680 -3.07 -4.91 40.57
C LYS A 680 -1.95 -4.94 39.54
N THR A 681 -0.91 -5.74 39.74
CA THR A 681 0.22 -5.86 38.80
C THR A 681 0.21 -7.22 38.13
N LEU A 682 0.19 -7.24 36.82
CA LEU A 682 0.37 -8.43 35.99
C LEU A 682 1.87 -8.71 35.85
N HIS A 683 2.32 -9.88 36.31
CA HIS A 683 3.66 -10.38 36.08
C HIS A 683 3.64 -11.45 35.01
N PHE A 684 4.59 -11.42 34.08
CA PHE A 684 4.74 -12.44 33.03
C PHE A 684 6.19 -12.60 32.59
N THR A 685 6.51 -13.74 31.99
CA THR A 685 7.84 -14.02 31.43
C THR A 685 7.77 -14.36 29.96
N THR A 686 8.70 -13.80 29.17
CA THR A 686 8.87 -14.08 27.75
C THR A 686 10.18 -14.83 27.53
N LYS A 687 10.21 -15.79 26.59
CA LYS A 687 11.43 -16.51 26.22
C LYS A 687 12.28 -15.76 25.21
N ASN A 688 11.65 -14.95 24.38
CA ASN A 688 12.31 -14.22 23.29
C ASN A 688 11.95 -12.73 23.37
N THR A 689 12.84 -11.87 22.90
CA THR A 689 12.51 -10.47 22.65
C THR A 689 11.48 -10.39 21.51
N GLY A 690 10.40 -9.64 21.72
CA GLY A 690 9.37 -9.45 20.70
C GLY A 690 8.11 -8.76 21.20
N LEU A 691 7.20 -8.48 20.27
CA LEU A 691 5.93 -7.84 20.55
C LEU A 691 5.04 -8.75 21.43
N VAL A 692 4.59 -8.20 22.57
CA VAL A 692 3.62 -8.82 23.46
C VAL A 692 2.34 -8.00 23.43
N ASN A 693 1.23 -8.66 23.13
CA ASN A 693 -0.10 -8.06 23.19
C ASN A 693 -0.82 -8.52 24.45
N LEU A 694 -1.32 -7.56 25.22
CA LEU A 694 -2.19 -7.76 26.37
C LEU A 694 -3.58 -7.24 26.03
N ASP A 695 -4.56 -8.13 26.00
CA ASP A 695 -5.97 -7.79 25.89
C ASP A 695 -6.66 -8.07 27.22
N ILE A 696 -7.50 -7.14 27.69
CA ILE A 696 -8.26 -7.30 28.94
C ILE A 696 -9.75 -7.18 28.61
N TYR A 697 -10.51 -8.17 29.07
CA TYR A 697 -11.94 -8.27 28.86
C TYR A 697 -12.66 -8.22 30.20
N ASP A 698 -13.80 -7.55 30.27
CA ASP A 698 -14.67 -7.55 31.43
C ASP A 698 -15.45 -8.89 31.61
N ALA A 699 -16.30 -8.95 32.63
CA ALA A 699 -17.12 -10.13 32.91
C ALA A 699 -18.15 -10.46 31.79
N LEU A 700 -18.50 -9.48 30.96
CA LEU A 700 -19.43 -9.62 29.84
C LEU A 700 -18.71 -9.95 28.52
N GLY A 701 -17.37 -10.03 28.55
CA GLY A 701 -16.54 -10.33 27.37
C GLY A 701 -16.23 -9.10 26.50
N ALA A 702 -16.60 -7.89 26.92
CA ALA A 702 -16.21 -6.67 26.22
C ALA A 702 -14.73 -6.36 26.51
N LYS A 703 -13.97 -5.99 25.45
CA LYS A 703 -12.56 -5.59 25.60
C LYS A 703 -12.51 -4.20 26.23
N VAL A 704 -11.95 -4.10 27.43
CA VAL A 704 -11.87 -2.87 28.24
C VAL A 704 -10.49 -2.24 28.23
N MET A 705 -9.45 -3.00 27.85
CA MET A 705 -8.08 -2.49 27.70
C MET A 705 -7.31 -3.34 26.69
N GLN A 706 -6.46 -2.68 25.93
CA GLN A 706 -5.45 -3.33 25.08
C GLN A 706 -4.13 -2.58 25.23
N GLN A 707 -3.05 -3.32 25.39
CA GLN A 707 -1.68 -2.80 25.41
C GLN A 707 -0.80 -3.69 24.55
N SER A 708 0.09 -3.08 23.75
CA SER A 708 1.04 -3.81 22.91
C SER A 708 2.40 -3.14 23.04
N ASP A 709 3.39 -3.91 23.54
CA ASP A 709 4.76 -3.43 23.71
C ASP A 709 5.77 -4.50 23.34
N ILE A 710 7.00 -4.09 23.01
CA ILE A 710 8.12 -5.01 22.80
C ILE A 710 8.83 -5.22 24.11
N PHE A 711 8.84 -6.48 24.58
CA PHE A 711 9.54 -6.91 25.78
C PHE A 711 10.79 -7.74 25.38
N SER A 712 11.89 -7.53 26.10
CA SER A 712 13.07 -8.41 26.03
C SER A 712 12.74 -9.81 26.54
N ALA A 713 13.60 -10.80 26.29
CA ALA A 713 13.50 -12.07 26.98
C ALA A 713 13.70 -11.85 28.50
N GLY A 714 12.82 -12.40 29.34
CA GLY A 714 12.90 -12.25 30.79
C GLY A 714 11.54 -12.01 31.46
N SER A 715 11.58 -11.56 32.72
CA SER A 715 10.40 -11.28 33.55
C SER A 715 10.01 -9.80 33.47
N HIS A 716 8.70 -9.56 33.37
CA HIS A 716 8.11 -8.23 33.16
C HIS A 716 6.92 -8.02 34.10
N ALA A 717 6.55 -6.75 34.32
CA ALA A 717 5.43 -6.35 35.14
C ALA A 717 4.67 -5.19 34.49
N ILE A 718 3.34 -5.29 34.42
CA ILE A 718 2.44 -4.25 33.93
C ILE A 718 1.47 -3.88 35.05
N ASN A 719 1.37 -2.59 35.36
CA ASN A 719 0.45 -2.09 36.36
C ASN A 719 -0.93 -1.81 35.75
N LEU A 720 -1.98 -2.30 36.38
CA LEU A 720 -3.37 -2.22 35.94
C LEU A 720 -4.26 -1.37 36.88
N ASN A 721 -3.67 -0.38 37.56
CA ASN A 721 -4.37 0.50 38.52
C ASN A 721 -5.51 1.31 37.85
N SER A 722 -5.50 1.52 36.57
CA SER A 722 -6.54 2.25 35.83
C SER A 722 -7.84 1.48 35.64
N LEU A 723 -7.86 0.18 35.90
CA LEU A 723 -9.08 -0.62 35.78
C LEU A 723 -9.96 -0.44 37.02
N ALA A 724 -11.25 -0.27 36.78
CA ALA A 724 -12.27 -0.19 37.83
C ALA A 724 -12.37 -1.52 38.62
N ASN A 725 -13.06 -1.51 39.77
CA ASN A 725 -13.36 -2.76 40.48
C ASN A 725 -14.25 -3.65 39.59
N GLY A 726 -13.89 -4.93 39.47
CA GLY A 726 -14.60 -5.86 38.61
C GLY A 726 -13.83 -7.15 38.33
N SER A 727 -14.46 -8.08 37.64
CA SER A 727 -13.83 -9.33 37.21
C SER A 727 -13.37 -9.22 35.75
N TYR A 728 -12.12 -9.61 35.47
CA TYR A 728 -11.47 -9.44 34.18
C TYR A 728 -10.83 -10.73 33.72
N THR A 729 -10.76 -10.89 32.39
CA THR A 729 -9.93 -11.90 31.73
C THR A 729 -8.81 -11.20 30.96
N LEU A 730 -7.57 -11.47 31.37
CA LEU A 730 -6.36 -10.95 30.73
C LEU A 730 -5.82 -12.00 29.77
N VAL A 731 -5.52 -11.60 28.54
CA VAL A 731 -4.97 -12.49 27.51
C VAL A 731 -3.67 -11.88 26.99
N ILE A 732 -2.56 -12.61 27.20
CA ILE A 732 -1.21 -12.20 26.79
C ILE A 732 -0.80 -13.05 25.59
N ARG A 733 -0.31 -12.42 24.53
CA ARG A 733 0.18 -13.11 23.32
C ARG A 733 1.54 -12.59 22.91
N GLN A 734 2.41 -13.51 22.49
CA GLN A 734 3.68 -13.21 21.82
C GLN A 734 3.87 -14.22 20.65
N GLY A 735 3.68 -13.77 19.40
CA GLY A 735 3.62 -14.67 18.26
C GLY A 735 2.52 -15.72 18.40
N SER A 736 2.84 -16.99 18.28
CA SER A 736 1.92 -18.12 18.46
C SER A 736 1.68 -18.50 19.94
N GLN A 737 2.39 -17.86 20.86
CA GLN A 737 2.32 -18.18 22.29
C GLN A 737 1.23 -17.34 22.98
N LYS A 738 0.47 -17.97 23.89
CA LYS A 738 -0.66 -17.32 24.60
C LYS A 738 -0.68 -17.75 26.05
N ALA A 739 -0.94 -16.79 26.96
CA ALA A 739 -1.37 -17.05 28.33
C ALA A 739 -2.68 -16.33 28.60
N SER A 740 -3.50 -16.87 29.49
CA SER A 740 -4.76 -16.24 29.92
C SER A 740 -4.90 -16.34 31.43
N ILE A 741 -5.31 -15.24 32.06
CA ILE A 741 -5.48 -15.14 33.51
C ILE A 741 -6.84 -14.53 33.80
N ARG A 742 -7.59 -15.10 34.74
CA ARG A 742 -8.74 -14.44 35.36
C ARG A 742 -8.30 -13.69 36.60
N TRP A 743 -8.78 -12.49 36.78
CA TRP A 743 -8.41 -11.61 37.87
C TRP A 743 -9.62 -10.78 38.31
N THR A 744 -9.81 -10.68 39.62
CA THR A 744 -10.83 -9.81 40.20
C THR A 744 -10.13 -8.65 40.90
N ASN A 745 -10.37 -7.44 40.37
CA ASN A 745 -9.98 -6.18 41.01
C ASN A 745 -11.00 -5.83 42.08
N LYS A 746 -10.59 -5.85 43.36
CA LYS A 746 -11.44 -5.52 44.52
C LYS A 746 -11.25 -4.07 44.97
#